data_f89c1160d5ba72e74d8b2199587056ef
#
_entry.id   f89c1160d5ba72e74d8b2199587056ef
#
_cell.length_a   1.000
_cell.length_b   1.000
_cell.length_c   1.000
_cell.angle_alpha   90.00
_cell.angle_beta   90.00
_cell.angle_gamma   90.00
#
_symmetry.space_group_name_H-M   'P 1'
#
loop_
_entity.id
_entity.type
_entity.pdbx_description
1 polymer ?
#
loop_
_entity_poly.entity_id
_entity_poly.type
_entity_poly.pdbx_seq_one_letter_code
_entity_poly.pdbx_strand_id
1 'polypeptide(L)'
;MPKLIPKRLGVDSDLSHATIYKPELLAPAGDWECARAAVENGADAIFFGLDRFNARMRGKNFTEADLPDLMAYLHERGVRGYVTFNTLVFSDELEDAESFLRSIISSGVDAAIVQDVGVCQLIRKLSPDFPIHASTQMSVTSEAGVHFAEGLGASVVVLARECSLKEINAIKEKTLKQGLDMPLEIFVHGALCVAYSGQCLTSEALGGRSANRGECAQACRMPYDLFSDGEQIDLGNQRYLLSPQDLAGLDAMDGIIDAGVASLKIEGRLKAPEYVAATTSVYRKALDAAWNKRYPEQATPLAPFSAEEGRYALEMTFSRGLTTGWLEGIDNQKLVHARFGKKRGLRLGVVERIERDGVWLALDYEVKAGDGVVLDRGRPDEREEGGRITSVDTENGRSFIRFLRDSINWQRVKAGDAVYKTSDPALDKALRQSFEVEQPNYKRPITATVSGKIGAPLVLSLQDEDGRVVQTESEKTLEAAQNKSADTATLTKQISRLGSTGFYLESLDNQLADGCMVPASMLNQMRRDAVDQLVALRAQPLRWQLAPSGPMATTNNDQPTTNNPPYLIPYVRNWEQFDVALTLPYSEIYIELEDPRKYTEAVQRAREAEQQDGRKREIWVAPPRMFKSGEDFITKQLLACGADGFLARNHEHLSALSEHRLRGDFSLNVANHLTANYLIDHWKLERLTASYDLNTTQIDALLTNSQPGWFEITLHQHMPMFHMEHCVFCAFLSEGKDFRDCGRPCDTQQVQLKDRVGALHPLKADAGCRNTVFNSKAQTGADFALDMAKNGAAAFRIEFLNETGDEVRRTMEHYEALLRGEIDSEALWTELKLINQLGVTRGTLTR
;
A
#
# COMPACT_ATOMS: atom_id res chain seq x y z
N MET A 1 -2.14 -28.93 -5.09
CA MET A 1 -2.21 -27.64 -4.37
C MET A 1 -3.68 -27.32 -4.20
N PRO A 2 -4.21 -27.09 -2.99
CA PRO A 2 -5.56 -26.60 -2.85
C PRO A 2 -5.59 -25.19 -3.44
N LYS A 3 -6.50 -24.92 -4.36
CA LYS A 3 -6.74 -23.58 -4.90
C LYS A 3 -7.24 -22.71 -3.76
N LEU A 4 -6.39 -21.85 -3.23
CA LEU A 4 -6.61 -20.99 -2.06
C LEU A 4 -7.60 -19.83 -2.27
N ILE A 5 -8.11 -19.68 -3.46
CA ILE A 5 -9.32 -18.91 -3.72
C ILE A 5 -10.47 -19.93 -3.73
N PRO A 6 -11.49 -19.80 -2.86
CA PRO A 6 -12.65 -20.71 -2.89
C PRO A 6 -13.23 -20.74 -4.30
N LYS A 7 -13.88 -21.85 -4.66
CA LYS A 7 -14.80 -21.92 -5.80
C LYS A 7 -15.96 -20.93 -5.57
N ARG A 8 -15.67 -19.63 -5.64
CA ARG A 8 -16.72 -18.62 -5.78
C ARG A 8 -17.24 -18.74 -7.20
N LEU A 9 -18.55 -18.65 -7.36
CA LEU A 9 -19.29 -18.71 -8.61
C LEU A 9 -18.50 -18.00 -9.72
N GLY A 10 -17.97 -18.78 -10.66
CA GLY A 10 -17.17 -18.28 -11.77
C GLY A 10 -17.96 -18.36 -13.08
N VAL A 11 -17.78 -17.39 -13.94
CA VAL A 11 -18.31 -17.38 -15.32
C VAL A 11 -17.15 -17.71 -16.25
N ASP A 12 -17.31 -18.71 -17.13
CA ASP A 12 -16.39 -18.92 -18.24
C ASP A 12 -16.51 -17.74 -19.21
N SER A 13 -15.42 -16.98 -19.39
CA SER A 13 -15.37 -15.95 -20.42
C SER A 13 -14.75 -16.51 -21.69
N ASP A 14 -15.22 -16.06 -22.86
CA ASP A 14 -14.70 -16.41 -24.18
C ASP A 14 -13.24 -15.97 -24.45
N LEU A 15 -12.61 -15.31 -23.50
CA LEU A 15 -11.18 -15.03 -23.48
C LEU A 15 -10.45 -16.21 -22.82
N SER A 16 -10.16 -17.24 -23.61
CA SER A 16 -9.33 -18.42 -23.33
C SER A 16 -8.88 -18.58 -21.85
N HIS A 17 -9.74 -19.16 -21.00
CA HIS A 17 -9.46 -19.76 -19.68
C HIS A 17 -9.36 -18.85 -18.43
N ALA A 18 -9.64 -17.55 -18.46
CA ALA A 18 -9.72 -16.75 -17.24
C ALA A 18 -11.10 -16.91 -16.58
N THR A 19 -11.17 -17.50 -15.40
CA THR A 19 -12.40 -17.55 -14.61
C THR A 19 -12.57 -16.22 -13.87
N ILE A 20 -13.68 -15.51 -14.10
CA ILE A 20 -13.99 -14.25 -13.39
C ILE A 20 -14.70 -14.60 -12.10
N TYR A 21 -14.15 -14.13 -10.98
CA TYR A 21 -14.71 -14.31 -9.65
C TYR A 21 -15.19 -12.97 -9.10
N LYS A 22 -16.25 -13.00 -8.27
CA LYS A 22 -16.64 -11.83 -7.49
C LYS A 22 -15.49 -11.42 -6.57
N PRO A 23 -15.01 -10.18 -6.64
CA PRO A 23 -13.90 -9.73 -5.81
C PRO A 23 -14.15 -9.91 -4.32
N GLU A 24 -13.11 -10.27 -3.59
CA GLU A 24 -13.09 -10.27 -2.13
C GLU A 24 -13.09 -8.84 -1.61
N LEU A 25 -13.88 -8.53 -0.57
CA LEU A 25 -13.80 -7.25 0.13
C LEU A 25 -12.90 -7.39 1.35
N LEU A 26 -11.72 -6.78 1.30
CA LEU A 26 -10.68 -6.83 2.33
C LEU A 26 -10.71 -5.57 3.19
N ALA A 27 -11.15 -5.70 4.44
CA ALA A 27 -11.29 -4.59 5.38
C ALA A 27 -10.13 -4.51 6.39
N PRO A 28 -9.79 -3.31 6.89
CA PRO A 28 -8.75 -3.16 7.90
C PRO A 28 -9.26 -3.49 9.30
N ALA A 29 -8.41 -4.10 10.15
CA ALA A 29 -8.67 -4.25 11.57
C ALA A 29 -7.43 -3.86 12.39
N GLY A 30 -7.56 -2.82 13.21
CA GLY A 30 -6.52 -2.40 14.15
C GLY A 30 -6.66 -3.04 15.52
N ASP A 31 -7.89 -3.45 15.88
CA ASP A 31 -8.22 -4.09 17.15
C ASP A 31 -9.49 -4.93 17.00
N TRP A 32 -9.94 -5.54 18.11
CA TRP A 32 -11.12 -6.40 18.16
C TRP A 32 -12.43 -5.69 17.77
N GLU A 33 -12.61 -4.40 18.14
CA GLU A 33 -13.81 -3.64 17.76
C GLU A 33 -13.82 -3.43 16.24
N CYS A 34 -12.68 -3.11 15.64
CA CYS A 34 -12.53 -2.98 14.19
C CYS A 34 -12.76 -4.31 13.46
N ALA A 35 -12.27 -5.44 14.01
CA ALA A 35 -12.52 -6.77 13.44
C ALA A 35 -14.01 -7.09 13.42
N ARG A 36 -14.74 -6.86 14.54
CA ARG A 36 -16.21 -7.01 14.61
C ARG A 36 -16.91 -6.08 13.61
N ALA A 37 -16.51 -4.81 13.55
CA ALA A 37 -17.07 -3.84 12.63
C ALA A 37 -16.92 -4.28 11.17
N ALA A 38 -15.78 -4.84 10.77
CA ALA A 38 -15.54 -5.37 9.43
C ALA A 38 -16.44 -6.58 9.14
N VAL A 39 -16.42 -7.57 10.03
CA VAL A 39 -17.15 -8.85 9.88
C VAL A 39 -18.65 -8.62 9.79
N GLU A 40 -19.22 -7.86 10.72
CA GLU A 40 -20.67 -7.63 10.81
C GLU A 40 -21.20 -6.69 9.70
N ASN A 41 -20.32 -6.02 8.95
CA ASN A 41 -20.67 -5.19 7.80
C ASN A 41 -20.26 -5.80 6.45
N GLY A 42 -19.90 -7.10 6.42
CA GLY A 42 -19.80 -7.87 5.18
C GLY A 42 -18.41 -7.93 4.56
N ALA A 43 -17.34 -7.80 5.33
CA ALA A 43 -16.00 -8.14 4.87
C ALA A 43 -15.89 -9.63 4.54
N ASP A 44 -15.17 -9.95 3.47
CA ASP A 44 -14.80 -11.33 3.12
C ASP A 44 -13.48 -11.73 3.76
N ALA A 45 -12.63 -10.74 4.01
CA ALA A 45 -11.37 -10.89 4.73
C ALA A 45 -11.05 -9.62 5.52
N ILE A 46 -10.24 -9.78 6.56
CA ILE A 46 -9.63 -8.64 7.25
C ILE A 46 -8.11 -8.73 7.16
N PHE A 47 -7.44 -7.56 7.12
CA PHE A 47 -6.01 -7.51 7.34
C PHE A 47 -5.68 -6.77 8.63
N PHE A 48 -4.75 -7.31 9.38
CA PHE A 48 -4.38 -6.82 10.70
C PHE A 48 -2.86 -6.88 10.89
N GLY A 49 -2.36 -6.16 11.89
CA GLY A 49 -0.96 -6.21 12.29
C GLY A 49 -0.80 -6.80 13.66
N LEU A 50 0.39 -7.34 13.92
CA LEU A 50 0.84 -7.68 15.24
C LEU A 50 1.75 -6.57 15.79
N ASP A 51 2.26 -6.72 16.98
CA ASP A 51 3.12 -5.72 17.65
C ASP A 51 4.47 -5.49 16.97
N ARG A 52 4.92 -6.41 16.09
CA ARG A 52 6.21 -6.35 15.38
C ARG A 52 6.04 -6.50 13.86
N PHE A 53 7.07 -6.10 13.10
CA PHE A 53 7.22 -6.31 11.66
C PHE A 53 6.04 -5.83 10.78
N ASN A 54 5.34 -4.78 11.20
CA ASN A 54 4.26 -4.23 10.40
C ASN A 54 4.35 -2.71 10.21
N ALA A 55 3.85 -2.21 9.06
CA ALA A 55 3.93 -0.81 8.65
C ALA A 55 3.04 0.15 9.49
N ARG A 56 2.41 -0.30 10.57
CA ARG A 56 1.56 0.48 11.48
C ARG A 56 1.83 0.14 12.96
N MET A 57 3.09 -0.11 13.33
CA MET A 57 3.49 -0.49 14.69
C MET A 57 3.02 0.50 15.77
N ARG A 58 2.84 1.79 15.42
CA ARG A 58 2.37 2.83 16.36
C ARG A 58 0.88 2.77 16.68
N GLY A 59 0.11 1.99 15.96
CA GLY A 59 -1.31 1.79 16.23
C GLY A 59 -1.55 0.76 17.33
N LYS A 60 -2.81 0.59 17.71
CA LYS A 60 -3.24 -0.64 18.35
C LYS A 60 -2.99 -1.78 17.37
N ASN A 61 -2.53 -2.90 17.87
CA ASN A 61 -2.29 -4.11 17.09
C ASN A 61 -2.70 -5.31 17.95
N PHE A 62 -2.90 -6.45 17.30
CA PHE A 62 -3.05 -7.72 18.00
C PHE A 62 -1.68 -8.24 18.45
N THR A 63 -1.71 -9.20 19.35
CA THR A 63 -0.53 -9.93 19.81
C THR A 63 -0.55 -11.37 19.27
N GLU A 64 0.57 -12.08 19.38
CA GLU A 64 0.61 -13.51 19.05
C GLU A 64 -0.42 -14.32 19.85
N ALA A 65 -0.66 -13.95 21.11
CA ALA A 65 -1.63 -14.60 21.97
C ALA A 65 -3.09 -14.44 21.51
N ASP A 66 -3.40 -13.36 20.79
CA ASP A 66 -4.75 -13.11 20.24
C ASP A 66 -5.05 -13.98 19.00
N LEU A 67 -4.02 -14.47 18.30
CA LEU A 67 -4.18 -15.12 17.00
C LEU A 67 -5.15 -16.31 17.00
N PRO A 68 -5.07 -17.28 17.93
CA PRO A 68 -5.99 -18.43 17.92
C PRO A 68 -7.45 -18.01 18.04
N ASP A 69 -7.76 -17.09 18.95
CA ASP A 69 -9.13 -16.63 19.19
C ASP A 69 -9.62 -15.76 18.02
N LEU A 70 -8.76 -14.90 17.47
CA LEU A 70 -9.09 -14.07 16.33
C LEU A 70 -9.39 -14.94 15.10
N MET A 71 -8.55 -15.93 14.80
CA MET A 71 -8.75 -16.80 13.64
C MET A 71 -10.01 -17.67 13.81
N ALA A 72 -10.27 -18.21 14.99
CA ALA A 72 -11.49 -18.94 15.27
C ALA A 72 -12.73 -18.06 15.05
N TYR A 73 -12.74 -16.85 15.61
CA TYR A 73 -13.83 -15.88 15.41
C TYR A 73 -14.09 -15.55 13.93
N LEU A 74 -13.02 -15.32 13.15
CA LEU A 74 -13.13 -14.99 11.73
C LEU A 74 -13.65 -16.18 10.93
N HIS A 75 -13.05 -17.36 11.12
CA HIS A 75 -13.40 -18.56 10.38
C HIS A 75 -14.83 -19.02 10.67
N GLU A 76 -15.31 -18.95 11.91
CA GLU A 76 -16.72 -19.18 12.25
C GLU A 76 -17.67 -18.33 11.40
N ARG A 77 -17.29 -17.09 11.10
CA ARG A 77 -18.05 -16.12 10.31
C ARG A 77 -17.81 -16.22 8.80
N GLY A 78 -16.97 -17.20 8.35
CA GLY A 78 -16.58 -17.32 6.94
C GLY A 78 -15.74 -16.14 6.45
N VAL A 79 -14.94 -15.54 7.33
CA VAL A 79 -14.03 -14.41 7.04
C VAL A 79 -12.59 -14.88 7.16
N ARG A 80 -11.70 -14.43 6.27
CA ARG A 80 -10.28 -14.75 6.31
C ARG A 80 -9.50 -13.69 7.08
N GLY A 81 -8.36 -14.11 7.67
CA GLY A 81 -7.47 -13.24 8.40
C GLY A 81 -6.08 -13.18 7.74
N TYR A 82 -5.67 -12.00 7.27
CA TYR A 82 -4.35 -11.76 6.66
C TYR A 82 -3.49 -10.92 7.60
N VAL A 83 -2.37 -11.49 8.04
CA VAL A 83 -1.43 -10.75 8.88
C VAL A 83 -0.50 -9.88 8.01
N THR A 84 -0.25 -8.66 8.44
CA THR A 84 0.77 -7.82 7.79
C THR A 84 2.14 -8.10 8.40
N PHE A 85 3.05 -8.58 7.56
CA PHE A 85 4.48 -8.69 7.81
C PHE A 85 5.20 -7.84 6.74
N ASN A 86 4.83 -6.56 6.68
CA ASN A 86 5.08 -5.70 5.53
C ASN A 86 6.03 -4.54 5.85
N THR A 87 7.10 -4.84 6.55
CA THR A 87 8.26 -3.98 6.75
C THR A 87 9.50 -4.64 6.17
N LEU A 88 10.55 -3.87 5.96
CA LEU A 88 11.87 -4.44 5.76
C LEU A 88 12.32 -5.13 7.04
N VAL A 89 13.08 -6.21 6.92
CA VAL A 89 13.69 -6.95 8.04
C VAL A 89 15.21 -6.87 7.88
N PHE A 90 15.93 -6.50 8.92
CA PHE A 90 17.37 -6.38 8.86
C PHE A 90 18.07 -7.73 9.12
N SER A 91 19.34 -7.85 8.74
CA SER A 91 20.07 -9.12 8.84
C SER A 91 20.14 -9.68 10.27
N ASP A 92 20.24 -8.83 11.26
CA ASP A 92 20.28 -9.15 12.69
C ASP A 92 18.91 -9.48 13.31
N GLU A 93 17.81 -9.18 12.60
CA GLU A 93 16.43 -9.47 13.03
C GLU A 93 15.88 -10.79 12.44
N LEU A 94 16.57 -11.44 11.52
CA LEU A 94 16.03 -12.59 10.78
C LEU A 94 15.69 -13.81 11.66
N GLU A 95 16.43 -14.07 12.72
CA GLU A 95 16.14 -15.15 13.67
C GLU A 95 14.85 -14.90 14.45
N ASP A 96 14.64 -13.64 14.88
CA ASP A 96 13.40 -13.22 15.54
C ASP A 96 12.22 -13.27 14.57
N ALA A 97 12.43 -12.82 13.33
CA ALA A 97 11.44 -12.91 12.25
C ALA A 97 11.05 -14.37 11.95
N GLU A 98 12.00 -15.31 11.91
CA GLU A 98 11.70 -16.73 11.74
C GLU A 98 10.82 -17.27 12.86
N SER A 99 11.19 -17.00 14.11
CA SER A 99 10.41 -17.45 15.29
C SER A 99 8.97 -16.92 15.23
N PHE A 100 8.82 -15.63 14.88
CA PHE A 100 7.53 -14.98 14.79
C PHE A 100 6.67 -15.52 13.63
N LEU A 101 7.28 -15.79 12.47
CA LEU A 101 6.60 -16.41 11.32
C LEU A 101 6.11 -17.84 11.66
N ARG A 102 6.90 -18.63 12.42
CA ARG A 102 6.47 -19.95 12.87
C ARG A 102 5.22 -19.88 13.75
N SER A 103 5.14 -18.91 14.66
CA SER A 103 3.96 -18.66 15.48
C SER A 103 2.74 -18.29 14.63
N ILE A 104 2.90 -17.38 13.68
CA ILE A 104 1.85 -16.97 12.73
C ILE A 104 1.32 -18.17 11.94
N ILE A 105 2.21 -18.95 11.32
CA ILE A 105 1.84 -20.11 10.50
C ILE A 105 1.12 -21.17 11.34
N SER A 106 1.61 -21.43 12.54
CA SER A 106 1.03 -22.44 13.47
C SER A 106 -0.36 -22.03 13.97
N SER A 107 -0.65 -20.74 14.06
CA SER A 107 -1.94 -20.21 14.52
C SER A 107 -3.06 -20.31 13.47
N GLY A 108 -2.78 -20.80 12.25
CA GLY A 108 -3.78 -21.00 11.21
C GLY A 108 -4.24 -19.70 10.51
N VAL A 109 -3.39 -18.68 10.50
CA VAL A 109 -3.59 -17.44 9.71
C VAL A 109 -3.68 -17.80 8.22
N ASP A 110 -4.55 -17.14 7.46
CA ASP A 110 -4.81 -17.50 6.06
C ASP A 110 -3.70 -17.04 5.09
N ALA A 111 -3.05 -15.91 5.35
CA ALA A 111 -1.91 -15.43 4.56
C ALA A 111 -1.09 -14.37 5.29
N ALA A 112 0.15 -14.16 4.86
CA ALA A 112 0.96 -13.00 5.23
C ALA A 112 1.09 -12.01 4.07
N ILE A 113 0.92 -10.71 4.35
CA ILE A 113 1.17 -9.61 3.41
C ILE A 113 2.60 -9.15 3.63
N VAL A 114 3.49 -9.38 2.64
CA VAL A 114 4.95 -9.26 2.78
C VAL A 114 5.53 -8.24 1.82
N GLN A 115 6.46 -7.40 2.31
CA GLN A 115 7.24 -6.46 1.51
C GLN A 115 8.63 -7.00 1.17
N ASP A 116 9.31 -7.59 2.14
CA ASP A 116 10.74 -7.95 2.07
C ASP A 116 10.93 -9.25 1.27
N VAL A 117 11.81 -9.20 0.27
CA VAL A 117 12.12 -10.35 -0.60
C VAL A 117 12.75 -11.50 0.18
N GLY A 118 13.66 -11.20 1.11
CA GLY A 118 14.29 -12.21 1.97
C GLY A 118 13.29 -12.89 2.90
N VAL A 119 12.28 -12.13 3.38
CA VAL A 119 11.18 -12.69 4.18
C VAL A 119 10.31 -13.62 3.34
N CYS A 120 10.04 -13.31 2.06
CA CYS A 120 9.35 -14.25 1.16
C CYS A 120 10.14 -15.57 1.03
N GLN A 121 11.47 -15.49 0.85
CA GLN A 121 12.34 -16.66 0.80
C GLN A 121 12.31 -17.44 2.13
N LEU A 122 12.33 -16.73 3.26
CA LEU A 122 12.24 -17.34 4.58
C LEU A 122 10.92 -18.08 4.75
N ILE A 123 9.78 -17.48 4.40
CA ILE A 123 8.46 -18.13 4.46
C ILE A 123 8.44 -19.40 3.60
N ARG A 124 8.95 -19.36 2.36
CA ARG A 124 9.00 -20.52 1.48
C ARG A 124 9.88 -21.65 2.05
N LYS A 125 10.96 -21.32 2.76
CA LYS A 125 11.80 -22.28 3.47
C LYS A 125 11.06 -22.90 4.66
N LEU A 126 10.29 -22.10 5.40
CA LEU A 126 9.53 -22.54 6.58
C LEU A 126 8.28 -23.35 6.19
N SER A 127 7.58 -22.92 5.15
CA SER A 127 6.33 -23.51 4.71
C SER A 127 6.18 -23.39 3.19
N PRO A 128 6.13 -24.51 2.46
CA PRO A 128 5.98 -24.49 1.01
C PRO A 128 4.57 -24.06 0.56
N ASP A 129 3.57 -24.17 1.42
CA ASP A 129 2.15 -23.98 1.11
C ASP A 129 1.49 -22.79 1.83
N PHE A 130 2.17 -22.11 2.78
CA PHE A 130 1.63 -20.93 3.44
C PHE A 130 1.51 -19.75 2.46
N PRO A 131 0.33 -19.12 2.30
CA PRO A 131 0.12 -18.07 1.30
C PRO A 131 0.87 -16.78 1.61
N ILE A 132 1.48 -16.22 0.56
CA ILE A 132 2.12 -14.90 0.58
C ILE A 132 1.32 -13.96 -0.32
N HIS A 133 0.92 -12.80 0.20
CA HIS A 133 0.42 -11.69 -0.59
C HIS A 133 1.54 -10.65 -0.75
N ALA A 134 1.99 -10.41 -1.98
CA ALA A 134 3.00 -9.40 -2.25
C ALA A 134 2.44 -8.01 -1.91
N SER A 135 3.05 -7.32 -0.96
CA SER A 135 2.57 -6.02 -0.46
C SER A 135 2.65 -4.93 -1.53
N THR A 136 1.76 -3.94 -1.47
CA THR A 136 1.90 -2.70 -2.26
C THR A 136 3.25 -2.00 -2.03
N GLN A 137 3.93 -2.27 -0.91
CA GLN A 137 5.27 -1.74 -0.62
C GLN A 137 6.39 -2.40 -1.45
N MET A 138 6.09 -3.49 -2.18
CA MET A 138 6.97 -3.99 -3.24
C MET A 138 6.93 -3.13 -4.51
N SER A 139 6.03 -2.13 -4.58
CA SER A 139 5.90 -1.19 -5.70
C SER A 139 5.68 -1.86 -7.07
N VAL A 140 4.79 -2.87 -7.12
CA VAL A 140 4.47 -3.57 -8.37
C VAL A 140 3.58 -2.71 -9.24
N THR A 141 4.08 -2.34 -10.43
CA THR A 141 3.44 -1.41 -11.39
C THR A 141 3.39 -1.95 -12.82
N SER A 142 3.94 -3.16 -13.06
CA SER A 142 4.02 -3.78 -14.38
C SER A 142 3.87 -5.30 -14.31
N GLU A 143 3.70 -5.95 -15.46
CA GLU A 143 3.67 -7.40 -15.59
C GLU A 143 4.96 -8.07 -15.09
N ALA A 144 6.13 -7.46 -15.33
CA ALA A 144 7.39 -7.99 -14.81
C ALA A 144 7.42 -8.03 -13.28
N GLY A 145 6.81 -7.03 -12.62
CA GLY A 145 6.65 -7.03 -11.16
C GLY A 145 5.72 -8.15 -10.67
N VAL A 146 4.69 -8.50 -11.45
CA VAL A 146 3.79 -9.64 -11.12
C VAL A 146 4.56 -10.96 -11.24
N HIS A 147 5.34 -11.15 -12.30
CA HIS A 147 6.21 -12.34 -12.46
C HIS A 147 7.28 -12.43 -11.38
N PHE A 148 7.87 -11.29 -11.00
CA PHE A 148 8.82 -11.25 -9.89
C PHE A 148 8.18 -11.75 -8.58
N ALA A 149 6.99 -11.27 -8.25
CA ALA A 149 6.26 -11.69 -7.06
C ALA A 149 5.86 -13.18 -7.12
N GLU A 150 5.45 -13.67 -8.29
CA GLU A 150 5.18 -15.10 -8.52
C GLU A 150 6.43 -15.94 -8.28
N GLY A 151 7.59 -15.53 -8.79
CA GLY A 151 8.89 -16.18 -8.55
C GLY A 151 9.29 -16.24 -7.08
N LEU A 152 8.78 -15.32 -6.24
CA LEU A 152 8.92 -15.38 -4.78
C LEU A 152 7.88 -16.31 -4.10
N GLY A 153 6.97 -16.89 -4.87
CA GLY A 153 5.89 -17.75 -4.38
C GLY A 153 4.67 -16.98 -3.86
N ALA A 154 4.47 -15.74 -4.29
CA ALA A 154 3.25 -15.01 -3.96
C ALA A 154 2.02 -15.65 -4.62
N SER A 155 0.90 -15.66 -3.90
CA SER A 155 -0.42 -16.14 -4.35
C SER A 155 -1.36 -15.00 -4.74
N VAL A 156 -1.08 -13.78 -4.31
CA VAL A 156 -1.80 -12.54 -4.62
C VAL A 156 -0.79 -11.40 -4.75
N VAL A 157 -1.01 -10.49 -5.69
CA VAL A 157 -0.20 -9.27 -5.83
C VAL A 157 -1.04 -8.03 -5.57
N VAL A 158 -0.63 -7.25 -4.55
CA VAL A 158 -1.22 -5.92 -4.28
C VAL A 158 -0.51 -4.89 -5.14
N LEU A 159 -1.19 -4.41 -6.18
CA LEU A 159 -0.63 -3.42 -7.08
C LEU A 159 -0.38 -2.08 -6.37
N ALA A 160 0.56 -1.29 -6.91
CA ALA A 160 0.76 0.08 -6.49
C ALA A 160 -0.52 0.91 -6.69
N ARG A 161 -0.80 1.84 -5.79
CA ARG A 161 -2.02 2.68 -5.80
C ARG A 161 -2.05 3.64 -6.98
N GLU A 162 -0.92 3.86 -7.60
CA GLU A 162 -0.67 4.73 -8.74
C GLU A 162 -1.09 4.10 -10.07
N CYS A 163 -1.46 2.80 -10.09
CA CYS A 163 -1.95 2.11 -11.28
C CYS A 163 -3.40 2.52 -11.60
N SER A 164 -3.63 2.96 -12.83
CA SER A 164 -4.97 3.18 -13.37
C SER A 164 -5.64 1.87 -13.81
N LEU A 165 -6.97 1.87 -13.94
CA LEU A 165 -7.72 0.71 -14.45
C LEU A 165 -7.23 0.27 -15.84
N LYS A 166 -6.79 1.22 -16.69
CA LYS A 166 -6.19 0.92 -17.98
C LYS A 166 -4.89 0.12 -17.84
N GLU A 167 -4.02 0.54 -16.91
CA GLU A 167 -2.74 -0.15 -16.64
C GLU A 167 -2.99 -1.51 -15.97
N ILE A 168 -3.94 -1.60 -15.03
CA ILE A 168 -4.35 -2.86 -14.38
C ILE A 168 -4.82 -3.88 -15.43
N ASN A 169 -5.68 -3.45 -16.36
CA ASN A 169 -6.13 -4.29 -17.48
C ASN A 169 -4.96 -4.75 -18.36
N ALA A 170 -4.03 -3.84 -18.68
CA ALA A 170 -2.86 -4.16 -19.49
C ALA A 170 -1.92 -5.16 -18.79
N ILE A 171 -1.69 -4.99 -17.49
CA ILE A 171 -0.91 -5.94 -16.67
C ILE A 171 -1.57 -7.32 -16.71
N LYS A 172 -2.88 -7.41 -16.43
CA LYS A 172 -3.61 -8.66 -16.40
C LYS A 172 -3.61 -9.36 -17.79
N GLU A 173 -3.86 -8.61 -18.85
CA GLU A 173 -3.84 -9.15 -20.22
C GLU A 173 -2.46 -9.68 -20.60
N LYS A 174 -1.38 -8.96 -20.28
CA LYS A 174 0.00 -9.37 -20.58
C LYS A 174 0.40 -10.61 -19.77
N THR A 175 0.10 -10.67 -18.46
CA THR A 175 0.41 -11.84 -17.62
C THR A 175 -0.37 -13.07 -18.08
N LEU A 176 -1.66 -12.94 -18.44
CA LEU A 176 -2.46 -14.04 -19.00
C LEU A 176 -1.88 -14.56 -20.32
N LYS A 177 -1.47 -13.68 -21.24
CA LYS A 177 -0.79 -14.07 -22.49
C LYS A 177 0.51 -14.85 -22.26
N GLN A 178 1.17 -14.60 -21.14
CA GLN A 178 2.39 -15.29 -20.72
C GLN A 178 2.09 -16.57 -19.91
N GLY A 179 0.82 -16.93 -19.75
CA GLY A 179 0.37 -18.16 -19.07
C GLY A 179 0.26 -18.01 -17.54
N LEU A 180 0.29 -16.79 -17.01
CA LEU A 180 0.16 -16.52 -15.57
C LEU A 180 -1.17 -15.82 -15.26
N ASP A 181 -2.09 -16.54 -14.59
CA ASP A 181 -3.33 -15.99 -14.03
C ASP A 181 -3.12 -15.67 -12.54
N MET A 182 -2.45 -14.54 -12.27
CA MET A 182 -2.18 -14.07 -10.91
C MET A 182 -3.34 -13.24 -10.37
N PRO A 183 -3.91 -13.58 -9.21
CA PRO A 183 -4.88 -12.76 -8.51
C PRO A 183 -4.30 -11.39 -8.14
N LEU A 184 -4.96 -10.32 -8.60
CA LEU A 184 -4.56 -8.94 -8.32
C LEU A 184 -5.47 -8.32 -7.26
N GLU A 185 -4.85 -7.62 -6.30
CA GLU A 185 -5.52 -6.83 -5.26
C GLU A 185 -5.27 -5.35 -5.49
N ILE A 186 -6.30 -4.52 -5.35
CA ILE A 186 -6.18 -3.06 -5.47
C ILE A 186 -6.80 -2.35 -4.28
N PHE A 187 -6.28 -1.17 -3.94
CA PHE A 187 -6.93 -0.28 -2.98
C PHE A 187 -8.12 0.41 -3.63
N VAL A 188 -9.24 0.48 -2.89
CA VAL A 188 -10.48 1.13 -3.36
C VAL A 188 -10.91 2.28 -2.46
N HIS A 189 -10.41 2.35 -1.21
CA HIS A 189 -10.78 3.43 -0.28
C HIS A 189 -9.68 3.74 0.73
N GLY A 190 -9.65 5.01 1.17
CA GLY A 190 -8.87 5.48 2.30
C GLY A 190 -7.64 6.30 1.91
N ALA A 191 -6.72 6.46 2.86
CA ALA A 191 -5.60 7.38 2.71
C ALA A 191 -4.67 7.03 1.54
N LEU A 192 -4.47 7.99 0.62
CA LEU A 192 -3.41 7.92 -0.38
C LEU A 192 -2.09 8.41 0.21
N CYS A 193 -1.00 7.71 -0.11
CA CYS A 193 0.35 8.24 -0.01
C CYS A 193 0.65 9.07 -1.27
N VAL A 194 1.40 10.16 -1.14
CA VAL A 194 1.86 10.92 -2.31
C VAL A 194 3.03 10.22 -2.99
N ALA A 195 3.91 9.59 -2.21
CA ALA A 195 5.01 8.79 -2.71
C ALA A 195 4.59 7.34 -2.94
N TYR A 196 5.23 6.69 -3.89
CA TYR A 196 5.11 5.24 -4.06
C TYR A 196 5.38 4.52 -2.75
N SER A 197 4.52 3.57 -2.41
CA SER A 197 4.69 2.75 -1.20
C SER A 197 5.95 1.91 -1.34
N GLY A 198 6.81 1.92 -0.30
CA GLY A 198 8.13 1.28 -0.35
C GLY A 198 9.26 2.19 -0.86
N GLN A 199 8.94 3.38 -1.40
CA GLN A 199 9.91 4.32 -1.99
C GLN A 199 9.96 5.68 -1.26
N CYS A 200 9.43 5.77 -0.03
CA CYS A 200 9.39 7.00 0.75
C CYS A 200 10.45 6.99 1.85
N LEU A 201 11.47 7.82 1.71
CA LEU A 201 12.56 8.00 2.67
C LEU A 201 12.47 9.31 3.46
N THR A 202 11.32 10.02 3.37
CA THR A 202 11.18 11.36 3.96
C THR A 202 11.30 11.35 5.48
N SER A 203 10.67 10.37 6.14
CA SER A 203 10.71 10.27 7.60
C SER A 203 12.13 9.97 8.09
N GLU A 204 12.89 9.23 7.30
CA GLU A 204 14.29 8.95 7.52
C GLU A 204 15.14 10.22 7.38
N ALA A 205 15.01 10.91 6.24
CA ALA A 205 15.75 12.13 5.94
C ALA A 205 15.53 13.27 6.97
N LEU A 206 14.32 13.37 7.53
CA LEU A 206 13.93 14.46 8.43
C LEU A 206 14.00 14.11 9.92
N GLY A 207 14.13 12.85 10.28
CA GLY A 207 14.06 12.47 11.70
C GLY A 207 14.59 11.08 12.05
N GLY A 208 15.34 10.41 11.17
CA GLY A 208 15.94 9.09 11.42
C GLY A 208 14.91 8.01 11.75
N ARG A 209 13.73 8.05 11.08
CA ARG A 209 12.64 7.09 11.26
C ARG A 209 12.19 6.54 9.93
N SER A 210 12.22 5.23 9.76
CA SER A 210 11.86 4.62 8.49
C SER A 210 10.34 4.44 8.30
N ALA A 211 9.82 4.98 7.19
CA ALA A 211 8.45 4.71 6.76
C ALA A 211 8.27 3.24 6.33
N ASN A 212 9.32 2.61 5.82
CA ASN A 212 9.36 1.19 5.45
C ASN A 212 9.42 0.26 6.67
N ARG A 213 9.62 0.83 7.86
CA ARG A 213 9.62 0.14 9.16
C ARG A 213 8.40 0.48 10.02
N GLY A 214 7.39 1.16 9.43
CA GLY A 214 6.16 1.51 10.13
C GLY A 214 6.18 2.81 10.91
N GLU A 215 7.25 3.62 10.80
CA GLU A 215 7.45 4.83 11.57
C GLU A 215 7.23 6.13 10.78
N CYS A 216 6.31 6.11 9.81
CA CYS A 216 5.98 7.25 8.97
C CYS A 216 5.61 8.50 9.78
N ALA A 217 6.31 9.61 9.57
CA ALA A 217 6.07 10.90 10.22
C ALA A 217 4.96 11.72 9.55
N GLN A 218 4.40 11.26 8.42
CA GLN A 218 3.39 11.96 7.61
C GLN A 218 3.83 13.37 7.14
N ALA A 219 5.10 13.56 6.81
CA ALA A 219 5.64 14.84 6.36
C ALA A 219 4.93 15.37 5.08
N CYS A 220 4.39 14.48 4.23
CA CYS A 220 3.55 14.86 3.10
C CYS A 220 2.25 15.61 3.49
N ARG A 221 1.84 15.57 4.76
CA ARG A 221 0.66 16.27 5.30
C ARG A 221 0.99 17.60 5.96
N MET A 222 2.25 18.05 5.83
CA MET A 222 2.71 19.34 6.32
C MET A 222 2.58 20.42 5.23
N PRO A 223 2.50 21.70 5.62
CA PRO A 223 2.52 22.80 4.66
C PRO A 223 3.92 23.01 4.06
N TYR A 224 3.97 23.37 2.80
CA TYR A 224 5.16 23.76 2.05
C TYR A 224 4.86 25.04 1.25
N ASP A 225 5.87 25.92 1.09
CA ASP A 225 5.83 27.01 0.13
C ASP A 225 6.55 26.59 -1.15
N LEU A 226 6.02 26.97 -2.30
CA LEU A 226 6.61 26.67 -3.61
C LEU A 226 7.54 27.80 -4.06
N PHE A 227 8.74 27.42 -4.51
CA PHE A 227 9.71 28.33 -5.12
C PHE A 227 10.01 27.88 -6.53
N SER A 228 10.09 28.82 -7.47
CA SER A 228 10.55 28.60 -8.85
C SER A 228 11.64 29.63 -9.18
N ASP A 229 12.78 29.16 -9.66
CA ASP A 229 13.93 30.02 -10.02
C ASP A 229 14.36 31.01 -8.91
N GLY A 230 14.20 30.59 -7.65
CA GLY A 230 14.54 31.36 -6.46
C GLY A 230 13.46 32.31 -5.96
N GLU A 231 12.35 32.45 -6.66
CA GLU A 231 11.21 33.30 -6.26
C GLU A 231 10.08 32.45 -5.68
N GLN A 232 9.44 32.96 -4.62
CA GLN A 232 8.27 32.34 -4.03
C GLN A 232 7.04 32.53 -4.92
N ILE A 233 6.35 31.44 -5.24
CA ILE A 233 5.11 31.46 -5.99
C ILE A 233 3.93 31.67 -5.03
N ASP A 234 3.10 32.69 -5.29
CA ASP A 234 1.88 32.93 -4.52
C ASP A 234 0.77 31.96 -4.94
N LEU A 235 0.52 30.97 -4.11
CA LEU A 235 -0.56 30.00 -4.29
C LEU A 235 -1.80 30.30 -3.42
N GLY A 236 -1.90 31.52 -2.87
CA GLY A 236 -3.02 31.93 -2.01
C GLY A 236 -3.13 31.06 -0.75
N ASN A 237 -4.20 30.29 -0.62
CA ASN A 237 -4.45 29.41 0.52
C ASN A 237 -3.98 27.96 0.31
N GLN A 238 -3.29 27.65 -0.79
CA GLN A 238 -2.77 26.32 -1.10
C GLN A 238 -1.37 26.16 -0.53
N ARG A 239 -1.23 25.39 0.53
CA ARG A 239 0.05 25.13 1.22
C ARG A 239 0.35 23.65 1.43
N TYR A 240 -0.63 22.77 1.35
CA TYR A 240 -0.46 21.34 1.56
C TYR A 240 -0.17 20.62 0.24
N LEU A 241 0.89 21.06 -0.46
CA LEU A 241 1.21 20.74 -1.85
C LEU A 241 1.45 19.25 -2.11
N LEU A 242 1.79 18.49 -1.07
CA LEU A 242 2.06 17.06 -1.14
C LEU A 242 0.98 16.21 -0.42
N SER A 243 -0.20 16.81 -0.15
CA SER A 243 -1.26 16.13 0.61
C SER A 243 -2.40 15.68 -0.30
N PRO A 244 -2.38 14.45 -0.87
CA PRO A 244 -3.47 13.99 -1.70
C PRO A 244 -4.75 13.83 -0.90
N GLN A 245 -5.89 13.96 -1.58
CA GLN A 245 -7.20 13.58 -1.06
C GLN A 245 -7.25 12.09 -0.75
N ASP A 246 -8.28 11.63 -0.06
CA ASP A 246 -8.47 10.21 0.21
C ASP A 246 -9.07 9.51 -1.02
N LEU A 247 -8.62 8.27 -1.27
CA LEU A 247 -9.16 7.44 -2.35
C LEU A 247 -10.61 7.06 -2.07
N ALA A 248 -11.46 7.18 -3.07
CA ALA A 248 -12.83 6.64 -3.09
C ALA A 248 -13.13 6.08 -4.49
N GLY A 249 -12.99 4.77 -4.64
CA GLY A 249 -13.27 4.05 -5.89
C GLY A 249 -14.76 3.72 -6.09
N LEU A 250 -15.67 4.35 -5.33
CA LEU A 250 -17.10 4.07 -5.40
C LEU A 250 -17.67 4.32 -6.80
N ASP A 251 -17.30 5.46 -7.40
CA ASP A 251 -17.75 5.84 -8.74
C ASP A 251 -17.08 5.00 -9.86
N ALA A 252 -15.93 4.39 -9.57
CA ALA A 252 -15.19 3.55 -10.50
C ALA A 252 -15.56 2.04 -10.40
N MET A 253 -16.57 1.67 -9.58
CA MET A 253 -16.86 0.27 -9.25
C MET A 253 -17.16 -0.61 -10.48
N ASP A 254 -17.92 -0.12 -11.44
CA ASP A 254 -18.21 -0.86 -12.69
C ASP A 254 -16.90 -1.21 -13.43
N GLY A 255 -15.99 -0.22 -13.58
CA GLY A 255 -14.68 -0.42 -14.22
C GLY A 255 -13.74 -1.34 -13.41
N ILE A 256 -13.84 -1.33 -12.09
CA ILE A 256 -13.10 -2.23 -11.19
C ILE A 256 -13.57 -3.68 -11.39
N ILE A 257 -14.88 -3.91 -11.49
CA ILE A 257 -15.44 -5.24 -11.79
C ILE A 257 -14.97 -5.72 -13.17
N ASP A 258 -15.03 -4.85 -14.19
CA ASP A 258 -14.61 -5.19 -15.56
C ASP A 258 -13.11 -5.50 -15.65
N ALA A 259 -12.27 -4.88 -14.80
CA ALA A 259 -10.85 -5.19 -14.70
C ALA A 259 -10.59 -6.60 -14.11
N GLY A 260 -11.59 -7.23 -13.49
CA GLY A 260 -11.51 -8.60 -12.97
C GLY A 260 -10.45 -8.79 -11.91
N VAL A 261 -10.26 -7.80 -11.02
CA VAL A 261 -9.38 -7.91 -9.86
C VAL A 261 -9.96 -8.88 -8.83
N ALA A 262 -9.10 -9.55 -8.07
CA ALA A 262 -9.51 -10.59 -7.14
C ALA A 262 -9.89 -10.06 -5.75
N SER A 263 -9.34 -8.91 -5.34
CA SER A 263 -9.57 -8.34 -4.00
C SER A 263 -9.61 -6.82 -4.02
N LEU A 264 -10.55 -6.26 -3.25
CA LEU A 264 -10.78 -4.83 -3.05
C LEU A 264 -10.39 -4.43 -1.64
N LYS A 265 -9.28 -3.71 -1.49
CA LYS A 265 -8.71 -3.37 -0.19
C LYS A 265 -9.11 -1.98 0.29
N ILE A 266 -9.59 -1.91 1.52
CA ILE A 266 -9.88 -0.66 2.23
C ILE A 266 -8.69 -0.32 3.14
N GLU A 267 -8.06 0.86 2.98
CA GLU A 267 -7.02 1.34 3.90
C GLU A 267 -7.66 1.91 5.16
N GLY A 268 -7.11 1.61 6.35
CA GLY A 268 -7.69 2.20 7.55
C GLY A 268 -7.34 1.56 8.90
N ARG A 269 -6.24 0.79 9.08
CA ARG A 269 -5.88 0.12 10.36
C ARG A 269 -5.76 1.05 11.58
N LEU A 270 -5.51 2.35 11.37
CA LEU A 270 -5.45 3.36 12.43
C LEU A 270 -6.78 4.13 12.61
N LYS A 271 -7.87 3.63 12.03
CA LYS A 271 -9.18 4.28 12.08
C LYS A 271 -10.08 3.65 13.15
N ALA A 272 -11.09 4.43 13.57
CA ALA A 272 -12.09 3.98 14.53
C ALA A 272 -13.03 2.92 13.94
N PRO A 273 -13.66 2.08 14.78
CA PRO A 273 -14.58 1.03 14.33
C PRO A 273 -15.74 1.55 13.48
N GLU A 274 -16.24 2.77 13.72
CA GLU A 274 -17.29 3.40 12.93
C GLU A 274 -16.86 3.65 11.48
N TYR A 275 -15.59 4.03 11.27
CA TYR A 275 -15.03 4.15 9.91
C TYR A 275 -14.99 2.79 9.22
N VAL A 276 -14.55 1.75 9.92
CA VAL A 276 -14.48 0.38 9.37
C VAL A 276 -15.89 -0.12 9.03
N ALA A 277 -16.86 0.07 9.91
CA ALA A 277 -18.25 -0.30 9.66
C ALA A 277 -18.83 0.43 8.44
N ALA A 278 -18.66 1.75 8.38
CA ALA A 278 -19.19 2.56 7.28
C ALA A 278 -18.56 2.16 5.93
N THR A 279 -17.23 2.12 5.86
CA THR A 279 -16.52 1.81 4.61
C THR A 279 -16.82 0.39 4.14
N THR A 280 -16.79 -0.59 5.03
CA THR A 280 -17.08 -1.99 4.68
C THR A 280 -18.51 -2.15 4.18
N SER A 281 -19.51 -1.58 4.91
CA SER A 281 -20.93 -1.65 4.50
C SER A 281 -21.18 -0.98 3.14
N VAL A 282 -20.61 0.21 2.91
CA VAL A 282 -20.80 0.94 1.66
C VAL A 282 -20.19 0.17 0.49
N TYR A 283 -18.93 -0.30 0.62
CA TYR A 283 -18.27 -1.04 -0.45
C TYR A 283 -18.87 -2.42 -0.67
N ARG A 284 -19.38 -3.10 0.38
CA ARG A 284 -20.12 -4.36 0.22
C ARG A 284 -21.34 -4.17 -0.64
N LYS A 285 -22.17 -3.19 -0.32
CA LYS A 285 -23.40 -2.90 -1.08
C LYS A 285 -23.09 -2.45 -2.51
N ALA A 286 -22.09 -1.61 -2.70
CA ALA A 286 -21.69 -1.13 -4.02
C ALA A 286 -21.16 -2.28 -4.89
N LEU A 287 -20.30 -3.14 -4.33
CA LEU A 287 -19.77 -4.32 -5.01
C LEU A 287 -20.88 -5.30 -5.40
N ASP A 288 -21.82 -5.58 -4.47
CA ASP A 288 -22.93 -6.49 -4.73
C ASP A 288 -23.86 -5.93 -5.83
N ALA A 289 -24.15 -4.63 -5.79
CA ALA A 289 -24.98 -3.97 -6.81
C ALA A 289 -24.32 -3.99 -8.20
N ALA A 290 -23.02 -3.65 -8.27
CA ALA A 290 -22.27 -3.67 -9.52
C ALA A 290 -22.10 -5.09 -10.07
N TRP A 291 -21.83 -6.08 -9.19
CA TRP A 291 -21.75 -7.49 -9.57
C TRP A 291 -23.09 -8.01 -10.14
N ASN A 292 -24.19 -7.80 -9.43
CA ASN A 292 -25.52 -8.25 -9.88
C ASN A 292 -25.97 -7.60 -11.19
N LYS A 293 -25.59 -6.33 -11.40
CA LYS A 293 -25.81 -5.64 -12.67
C LYS A 293 -25.06 -6.30 -13.83
N ARG A 294 -23.82 -6.74 -13.57
CA ARG A 294 -22.93 -7.32 -14.59
C ARG A 294 -23.19 -8.81 -14.83
N TYR A 295 -23.54 -9.55 -13.76
CA TYR A 295 -23.74 -11.00 -13.76
C TYR A 295 -25.08 -11.37 -13.11
N PRO A 296 -26.23 -11.07 -13.77
CA PRO A 296 -27.56 -11.25 -13.19
C PRO A 296 -27.90 -12.72 -12.86
N GLU A 297 -27.28 -13.68 -13.55
CA GLU A 297 -27.42 -15.12 -13.29
C GLU A 297 -26.75 -15.57 -11.98
N GLN A 298 -25.88 -14.77 -11.43
CA GLN A 298 -25.20 -14.99 -10.15
C GLN A 298 -25.61 -13.96 -9.08
N ALA A 299 -26.76 -13.32 -9.28
CA ALA A 299 -27.22 -12.27 -8.40
C ALA A 299 -27.45 -12.78 -6.97
N THR A 300 -26.90 -12.07 -6.01
CA THR A 300 -27.16 -12.27 -4.57
C THR A 300 -28.24 -11.31 -4.07
N PRO A 301 -28.94 -11.64 -2.97
CA PRO A 301 -29.89 -10.71 -2.39
C PRO A 301 -29.22 -9.37 -2.06
N LEU A 302 -29.80 -8.25 -2.53
CA LEU A 302 -29.30 -6.92 -2.33
C LEU A 302 -29.95 -6.25 -1.12
N ALA A 303 -29.15 -5.64 -0.24
CA ALA A 303 -29.64 -4.57 0.60
C ALA A 303 -29.81 -3.29 -0.24
N PRO A 304 -30.79 -2.42 0.05
CA PRO A 304 -30.94 -1.14 -0.60
C PRO A 304 -29.63 -0.34 -0.56
N PHE A 305 -29.20 0.19 -1.70
CA PHE A 305 -27.99 0.98 -1.83
C PHE A 305 -28.28 2.31 -2.56
N SER A 306 -27.91 3.40 -1.89
CA SER A 306 -27.84 4.74 -2.46
C SER A 306 -26.39 5.18 -2.49
N ALA A 307 -25.89 5.55 -3.66
CA ALA A 307 -24.53 6.05 -3.80
C ALA A 307 -24.33 7.38 -3.05
N GLU A 308 -25.36 8.21 -2.95
CA GLU A 308 -25.35 9.47 -2.22
C GLU A 308 -25.23 9.25 -0.71
N GLU A 309 -26.08 8.36 -0.14
CA GLU A 309 -25.98 7.99 1.28
C GLU A 309 -24.64 7.33 1.60
N GLY A 310 -24.14 6.49 0.68
CA GLY A 310 -22.82 5.87 0.79
C GLY A 310 -21.72 6.93 0.85
N ARG A 311 -21.71 7.88 -0.09
CA ARG A 311 -20.73 8.98 -0.11
C ARG A 311 -20.81 9.82 1.16
N TYR A 312 -22.01 10.16 1.63
CA TYR A 312 -22.21 10.85 2.89
C TYR A 312 -21.56 10.13 4.07
N ALA A 313 -21.79 8.81 4.21
CA ALA A 313 -21.21 8.02 5.29
C ALA A 313 -19.67 7.98 5.22
N LEU A 314 -19.08 7.84 4.01
CA LEU A 314 -17.64 7.85 3.79
C LEU A 314 -17.02 9.21 4.19
N GLU A 315 -17.58 10.33 3.74
CA GLU A 315 -17.08 11.67 4.06
C GLU A 315 -17.20 12.00 5.55
N MET A 316 -18.32 11.61 6.18
CA MET A 316 -18.56 11.88 7.59
C MET A 316 -17.64 11.09 8.52
N THR A 317 -17.36 9.82 8.24
CA THR A 317 -16.50 9.01 9.10
C THR A 317 -15.03 9.45 9.02
N PHE A 318 -14.51 9.66 7.82
CA PHE A 318 -13.19 10.29 7.65
C PHE A 318 -12.96 10.74 6.20
N SER A 319 -12.72 12.03 5.97
CA SER A 319 -12.35 12.54 4.64
C SER A 319 -11.45 13.77 4.73
N ARG A 320 -10.44 13.82 3.84
CA ARG A 320 -9.64 15.00 3.48
C ARG A 320 -10.00 15.51 2.06
N GLY A 321 -11.22 15.28 1.65
CA GLY A 321 -11.69 15.27 0.28
C GLY A 321 -11.61 13.86 -0.29
N LEU A 322 -12.54 13.50 -1.19
CA LEU A 322 -12.59 12.22 -1.86
C LEU A 322 -12.25 12.36 -3.34
N THR A 323 -11.45 11.45 -3.86
CA THR A 323 -11.03 11.38 -5.26
C THR A 323 -10.94 9.92 -5.71
N THR A 324 -11.10 9.65 -7.00
CA THR A 324 -10.80 8.33 -7.58
C THR A 324 -9.29 8.03 -7.64
N GLY A 325 -8.46 8.97 -7.15
CA GLY A 325 -7.01 8.83 -7.18
C GLY A 325 -6.51 8.70 -8.62
N TRP A 326 -5.75 7.64 -8.88
CA TRP A 326 -5.24 7.31 -10.22
C TRP A 326 -6.10 6.29 -10.97
N LEU A 327 -7.16 5.72 -10.38
CA LEU A 327 -7.97 4.67 -11.01
C LEU A 327 -8.49 5.07 -12.41
N GLU A 328 -8.88 6.32 -12.61
CA GLU A 328 -9.35 6.85 -13.90
C GLU A 328 -8.24 7.51 -14.73
N GLY A 329 -6.98 7.43 -14.28
CA GLY A 329 -5.81 8.05 -14.90
C GLY A 329 -5.30 9.23 -14.10
N ILE A 330 -4.29 9.94 -14.67
CA ILE A 330 -3.61 11.05 -14.00
C ILE A 330 -4.41 12.34 -14.20
N ASP A 331 -4.76 13.01 -13.09
CA ASP A 331 -5.24 14.39 -13.06
C ASP A 331 -4.57 15.11 -11.88
N ASN A 332 -3.43 15.77 -12.16
CA ASN A 332 -2.64 16.43 -11.12
C ASN A 332 -3.36 17.61 -10.47
N GLN A 333 -4.32 18.23 -11.17
CA GLN A 333 -5.11 19.35 -10.64
C GLN A 333 -6.11 18.90 -9.58
N LYS A 334 -6.65 17.68 -9.71
CA LYS A 334 -7.67 17.14 -8.80
C LYS A 334 -7.09 16.36 -7.64
N LEU A 335 -5.95 15.69 -7.82
CA LEU A 335 -5.38 14.79 -6.84
C LEU A 335 -5.06 15.47 -5.51
N VAL A 336 -4.51 16.70 -5.58
CA VAL A 336 -4.09 17.50 -4.43
C VAL A 336 -4.74 18.87 -4.49
N HIS A 337 -5.75 19.12 -3.65
CA HIS A 337 -6.37 20.45 -3.55
C HIS A 337 -5.51 21.47 -2.76
N ALA A 338 -4.51 21.01 -2.04
CA ALA A 338 -3.51 21.76 -1.25
C ALA A 338 -4.04 22.69 -0.14
N ARG A 339 -5.33 22.67 0.17
CA ARG A 339 -5.94 23.58 1.16
C ARG A 339 -5.79 23.13 2.59
N PHE A 340 -5.85 21.82 2.86
CA PHE A 340 -5.72 21.23 4.19
C PHE A 340 -5.17 19.80 4.14
N GLY A 341 -4.45 19.38 5.20
CA GLY A 341 -3.87 18.04 5.34
C GLY A 341 -4.58 17.14 6.37
N LYS A 342 -5.61 17.67 7.07
CA LYS A 342 -6.36 17.00 8.16
C LYS A 342 -7.79 16.66 7.75
N LYS A 343 -8.50 15.82 8.53
CA LYS A 343 -9.93 15.54 8.35
C LYS A 343 -10.70 16.86 8.28
N ARG A 344 -11.62 16.95 7.30
CA ARG A 344 -12.46 18.13 7.10
C ARG A 344 -13.95 17.82 7.27
N GLY A 345 -14.39 16.64 6.86
CA GLY A 345 -15.79 16.26 6.82
C GLY A 345 -16.52 16.77 5.60
N LEU A 346 -17.83 16.83 5.68
CA LEU A 346 -18.73 17.15 4.56
C LEU A 346 -18.93 18.66 4.41
N ARG A 347 -18.76 19.19 3.20
CA ARG A 347 -19.05 20.59 2.92
C ARG A 347 -20.55 20.83 2.99
N LEU A 348 -20.99 21.86 3.74
CA LEU A 348 -22.40 22.24 3.92
C LEU A 348 -22.80 23.48 3.13
N GLY A 349 -21.84 24.32 2.70
CA GLY A 349 -22.10 25.57 2.03
C GLY A 349 -21.13 26.68 2.44
N VAL A 350 -21.54 27.92 2.33
CA VAL A 350 -20.78 29.10 2.74
C VAL A 350 -21.61 30.00 3.63
N VAL A 351 -20.99 30.67 4.58
CA VAL A 351 -21.64 31.67 5.43
C VAL A 351 -22.13 32.82 4.59
N GLU A 352 -23.43 33.08 4.57
CA GLU A 352 -24.04 34.23 3.86
C GLU A 352 -24.15 35.43 4.82
N ARG A 353 -24.61 35.21 6.04
CA ARG A 353 -24.83 36.24 7.06
C ARG A 353 -24.55 35.69 8.45
N ILE A 354 -24.00 36.51 9.31
CA ILE A 354 -23.69 36.20 10.71
C ILE A 354 -24.68 36.95 11.61
N GLU A 355 -25.21 36.26 12.60
CA GLU A 355 -25.99 36.84 13.68
C GLU A 355 -25.32 36.56 15.03
N ARG A 356 -25.93 37.03 16.11
CA ARG A 356 -25.33 37.01 17.45
C ARG A 356 -24.87 35.63 17.91
N ASP A 357 -25.59 34.56 17.55
CA ASP A 357 -25.42 33.20 18.05
C ASP A 357 -25.39 32.14 16.94
N GLY A 358 -25.31 32.58 15.67
CA GLY A 358 -25.35 31.67 14.54
C GLY A 358 -25.03 32.29 13.18
N VAL A 359 -25.12 31.45 12.16
CA VAL A 359 -24.89 31.79 10.75
C VAL A 359 -26.03 31.34 9.87
N TRP A 360 -26.33 32.16 8.85
CA TRP A 360 -27.23 31.85 7.74
C TRP A 360 -26.45 31.33 6.55
N LEU A 361 -26.93 30.22 5.96
CA LEU A 361 -26.38 29.66 4.73
C LEU A 361 -27.44 28.86 3.97
N ALA A 362 -27.22 28.67 2.67
CA ALA A 362 -27.89 27.61 1.91
C ALA A 362 -27.16 26.29 2.20
N LEU A 363 -27.89 25.29 2.66
CA LEU A 363 -27.31 24.00 3.01
C LEU A 363 -27.32 23.05 1.81
N ASP A 364 -26.16 22.46 1.51
CA ASP A 364 -26.04 21.38 0.54
C ASP A 364 -26.56 20.04 1.11
N TYR A 365 -26.57 19.89 2.45
CA TYR A 365 -27.04 18.72 3.19
C TYR A 365 -27.73 19.09 4.48
N GLU A 366 -28.67 18.25 4.94
CA GLU A 366 -29.36 18.45 6.21
C GLU A 366 -28.43 18.39 7.43
N VAL A 367 -28.71 19.23 8.40
CA VAL A 367 -28.05 19.25 9.71
C VAL A 367 -29.07 19.28 10.83
N LYS A 368 -28.68 18.77 12.00
CA LYS A 368 -29.56 18.70 13.19
C LYS A 368 -28.82 19.15 14.45
N ALA A 369 -29.59 19.41 15.49
CA ALA A 369 -29.02 19.64 16.81
C ALA A 369 -28.14 18.47 17.24
N GLY A 370 -26.95 18.78 17.73
CA GLY A 370 -25.92 17.82 18.11
C GLY A 370 -24.82 17.60 17.08
N ASP A 371 -25.06 17.90 15.80
CA ASP A 371 -24.05 17.81 14.75
C ASP A 371 -22.87 18.77 15.03
N GLY A 372 -21.66 18.32 14.72
CA GLY A 372 -20.46 19.15 14.84
C GLY A 372 -20.19 19.88 13.53
N VAL A 373 -19.82 21.16 13.62
CA VAL A 373 -19.54 22.01 12.46
C VAL A 373 -18.25 22.81 12.66
N VAL A 374 -17.51 23.05 11.58
CA VAL A 374 -16.36 23.95 11.51
C VAL A 374 -16.58 25.03 10.46
N LEU A 375 -16.12 26.25 10.77
CA LEU A 375 -16.17 27.42 9.91
C LEU A 375 -14.75 27.70 9.41
N ASP A 376 -14.53 27.50 8.11
CA ASP A 376 -13.22 27.53 7.46
C ASP A 376 -13.00 28.88 6.75
N ARG A 377 -12.02 29.61 7.24
CA ARG A 377 -11.58 30.91 6.71
C ARG A 377 -10.57 30.80 5.56
N GLY A 378 -10.26 29.59 5.12
CA GLY A 378 -9.19 29.36 4.14
C GLY A 378 -7.77 29.54 4.72
N ARG A 379 -7.60 29.50 6.04
CA ARG A 379 -6.32 29.58 6.76
C ARG A 379 -6.16 28.38 7.68
N PRO A 380 -5.81 27.23 7.13
CA PRO A 380 -5.80 25.95 7.88
C PRO A 380 -4.67 25.84 8.92
N ASP A 381 -3.70 26.72 8.88
CA ASP A 381 -2.62 26.91 9.85
C ASP A 381 -3.05 27.71 11.10
N GLU A 382 -4.15 28.47 11.01
CA GLU A 382 -4.74 29.17 12.13
C GLU A 382 -5.76 28.31 12.88
N ARG A 383 -6.09 28.72 14.11
CA ARG A 383 -7.18 28.13 14.88
C ARG A 383 -8.53 28.38 14.18
N GLU A 384 -9.21 27.34 13.83
CA GLU A 384 -10.56 27.37 13.23
C GLU A 384 -11.63 27.50 14.31
N GLU A 385 -12.71 28.16 13.98
CA GLU A 385 -13.89 28.24 14.82
C GLU A 385 -14.85 27.09 14.49
N GLY A 386 -15.50 26.53 15.51
CA GLY A 386 -16.42 25.40 15.32
C GLY A 386 -17.07 24.99 16.60
N GLY A 387 -18.18 24.27 16.50
CA GLY A 387 -18.94 23.85 17.65
C GLY A 387 -20.06 22.88 17.28
N ARG A 388 -20.85 22.48 18.29
CA ARG A 388 -22.04 21.68 18.10
C ARG A 388 -23.24 22.57 17.82
N ILE A 389 -24.08 22.18 16.86
CA ILE A 389 -25.35 22.82 16.56
C ILE A 389 -26.31 22.62 17.73
N THR A 390 -26.96 23.71 18.16
CA THR A 390 -27.99 23.68 19.20
C THR A 390 -29.42 23.70 18.63
N SER A 391 -29.63 24.44 17.53
CA SER A 391 -30.88 24.42 16.77
C SER A 391 -30.64 24.83 15.32
N VAL A 392 -31.60 24.48 14.48
CA VAL A 392 -31.64 24.83 13.06
C VAL A 392 -33.01 25.38 12.75
N ASP A 393 -33.11 26.60 12.21
CA ASP A 393 -34.32 27.17 11.67
C ASP A 393 -34.18 27.36 10.17
N THR A 394 -35.20 27.02 9.41
CA THR A 394 -35.14 27.14 7.95
C THR A 394 -36.21 28.13 7.47
N GLU A 395 -35.81 29.12 6.69
CA GLU A 395 -36.68 30.12 6.11
C GLU A 395 -36.24 30.43 4.66
N ASN A 396 -37.19 30.39 3.72
CA ASN A 396 -36.98 30.73 2.30
C ASN A 396 -35.83 29.97 1.65
N GLY A 397 -35.64 28.67 1.98
CA GLY A 397 -34.55 27.81 1.45
C GLY A 397 -33.17 28.09 2.03
N ARG A 398 -33.09 28.89 3.10
CA ARG A 398 -31.88 29.13 3.87
C ARG A 398 -32.03 28.61 5.28
N SER A 399 -30.96 28.16 5.86
CA SER A 399 -30.95 27.66 7.22
C SER A 399 -30.12 28.52 8.14
N PHE A 400 -30.66 28.81 9.31
CA PHE A 400 -29.96 29.46 10.41
C PHE A 400 -29.48 28.42 11.38
N ILE A 401 -28.16 28.25 11.49
CA ILE A 401 -27.52 27.30 12.38
C ILE A 401 -27.05 28.05 13.62
N ARG A 402 -27.58 27.66 14.82
CA ARG A 402 -27.16 28.21 16.11
C ARG A 402 -26.15 27.33 16.80
N PHE A 403 -25.27 27.99 17.53
CA PHE A 403 -24.24 27.33 18.35
C PHE A 403 -24.46 27.66 19.85
N LEU A 404 -23.79 26.87 20.70
CA LEU A 404 -23.81 27.17 22.13
C LEU A 404 -23.19 28.56 22.37
N ARG A 405 -23.77 29.32 23.30
CA ARG A 405 -23.28 30.66 23.64
C ARG A 405 -21.80 30.59 24.00
N ASP A 406 -21.03 31.54 23.50
CA ASP A 406 -19.57 31.71 23.72
C ASP A 406 -18.70 30.55 23.19
N SER A 407 -19.24 29.61 22.40
CA SER A 407 -18.48 28.53 21.77
C SER A 407 -17.73 28.97 20.50
N ILE A 408 -18.18 30.05 19.86
CA ILE A 408 -17.63 30.59 18.61
C ILE A 408 -17.14 32.02 18.84
N ASN A 409 -15.92 32.32 18.41
CA ASN A 409 -15.44 33.70 18.35
C ASN A 409 -15.87 34.34 17.02
N TRP A 410 -17.02 35.01 17.06
CA TRP A 410 -17.64 35.63 15.90
C TRP A 410 -16.79 36.70 15.21
N GLN A 411 -15.80 37.29 15.90
CA GLN A 411 -14.86 38.24 15.30
C GLN A 411 -13.96 37.58 14.24
N ARG A 412 -13.82 36.26 14.32
CA ARG A 412 -12.99 35.44 13.41
C ARG A 412 -13.78 34.83 12.26
N VAL A 413 -15.10 34.94 12.24
CA VAL A 413 -15.99 34.41 11.19
C VAL A 413 -16.40 35.52 10.25
N LYS A 414 -16.47 35.24 8.95
CA LYS A 414 -16.87 36.22 7.90
C LYS A 414 -17.87 35.58 6.95
N ALA A 415 -18.69 36.44 6.30
CA ALA A 415 -19.43 36.00 5.13
C ALA A 415 -18.44 35.54 4.02
N GLY A 416 -18.75 34.41 3.39
CA GLY A 416 -17.87 33.71 2.46
C GLY A 416 -17.03 32.58 3.06
N ASP A 417 -16.95 32.46 4.39
CA ASP A 417 -16.27 31.32 5.04
C ASP A 417 -16.99 30.01 4.71
N ALA A 418 -16.25 28.96 4.37
CA ALA A 418 -16.85 27.65 4.08
C ALA A 418 -17.26 26.93 5.36
N VAL A 419 -18.37 26.21 5.30
CA VAL A 419 -18.94 25.48 6.43
C VAL A 419 -18.85 23.99 6.16
N TYR A 420 -18.30 23.25 7.13
CA TYR A 420 -18.16 21.79 7.04
C TYR A 420 -18.80 21.10 8.24
N LYS A 421 -19.55 20.02 8.01
CA LYS A 421 -20.03 19.09 9.03
C LYS A 421 -18.90 18.14 9.39
N THR A 422 -18.53 18.07 10.67
CA THR A 422 -17.37 17.30 11.16
C THR A 422 -17.75 16.08 11.98
N SER A 423 -18.98 16.03 12.49
CA SER A 423 -19.53 14.86 13.19
C SER A 423 -21.04 14.76 13.05
N ASP A 424 -21.54 13.52 13.03
CA ASP A 424 -22.96 13.16 13.01
C ASP A 424 -23.22 12.08 14.08
N PRO A 425 -23.68 12.45 15.28
CA PRO A 425 -23.90 11.49 16.37
C PRO A 425 -24.96 10.42 16.06
N ALA A 426 -25.91 10.71 15.16
CA ALA A 426 -26.92 9.74 14.76
C ALA A 426 -26.32 8.66 13.84
N LEU A 427 -25.46 9.06 12.89
CA LEU A 427 -24.70 8.15 12.06
C LEU A 427 -23.76 7.29 12.90
N ASP A 428 -22.98 7.91 13.81
CA ASP A 428 -22.05 7.18 14.68
C ASP A 428 -22.80 6.13 15.51
N LYS A 429 -23.97 6.47 16.07
CA LYS A 429 -24.82 5.53 16.81
C LYS A 429 -25.31 4.38 15.92
N ALA A 430 -25.77 4.67 14.71
CA ALA A 430 -26.27 3.65 13.78
C ALA A 430 -25.12 2.70 13.36
N LEU A 431 -23.93 3.23 13.11
CA LEU A 431 -22.76 2.43 12.79
C LEU A 431 -22.35 1.52 13.94
N ARG A 432 -22.32 2.02 15.19
CA ARG A 432 -22.04 1.18 16.36
C ARG A 432 -23.06 0.06 16.53
N GLN A 433 -24.34 0.34 16.34
CA GLN A 433 -25.40 -0.66 16.41
C GLN A 433 -25.26 -1.76 15.34
N SER A 434 -24.51 -1.54 14.26
CA SER A 434 -24.29 -2.55 13.22
C SER A 434 -23.33 -3.67 13.65
N PHE A 435 -22.47 -3.45 14.65
CA PHE A 435 -21.46 -4.42 15.09
C PHE A 435 -21.45 -4.68 16.61
N GLU A 436 -22.11 -3.87 17.42
CA GLU A 436 -22.36 -4.13 18.85
C GLU A 436 -23.61 -5.00 18.99
N VAL A 437 -23.61 -6.20 18.39
CA VAL A 437 -24.77 -7.10 18.30
C VAL A 437 -24.50 -8.43 19.02
N GLU A 438 -25.54 -8.99 19.65
CA GLU A 438 -25.45 -10.32 20.24
C GLU A 438 -25.54 -11.44 19.19
N GLN A 439 -26.22 -11.17 18.07
CA GLN A 439 -26.43 -12.12 16.99
C GLN A 439 -25.76 -11.61 15.71
N PRO A 440 -25.19 -12.52 14.88
CA PRO A 440 -24.55 -12.12 13.62
C PRO A 440 -25.47 -11.30 12.73
N ASN A 441 -25.01 -10.09 12.36
CA ASN A 441 -25.72 -9.19 11.47
C ASN A 441 -25.51 -9.58 10.00
N TYR A 442 -24.26 -9.86 9.62
CA TYR A 442 -23.94 -10.33 8.27
C TYR A 442 -23.94 -11.86 8.23
N LYS A 443 -24.70 -12.44 7.27
CA LYS A 443 -24.90 -13.88 7.16
C LYS A 443 -24.31 -14.44 5.89
N ARG A 444 -23.79 -15.69 5.97
CA ARG A 444 -23.22 -16.43 4.86
C ARG A 444 -24.22 -17.45 4.30
N PRO A 445 -24.19 -17.74 2.99
CA PRO A 445 -25.06 -18.75 2.39
C PRO A 445 -24.68 -20.16 2.82
N ILE A 446 -25.71 -21.00 2.99
CA ILE A 446 -25.56 -22.46 3.05
C ILE A 446 -26.56 -23.12 2.14
N THR A 447 -26.17 -24.22 1.53
CA THR A 447 -27.08 -25.12 0.83
C THR A 447 -27.43 -26.33 1.72
N ALA A 448 -28.63 -26.87 1.55
CA ALA A 448 -29.08 -28.01 2.32
C ALA A 448 -29.57 -29.13 1.39
N THR A 449 -29.23 -30.37 1.71
CA THR A 449 -29.81 -31.56 1.10
C THR A 449 -30.53 -32.39 2.16
N VAL A 450 -31.77 -32.76 1.87
CA VAL A 450 -32.58 -33.62 2.76
C VAL A 450 -32.90 -34.89 2.03
N SER A 451 -32.51 -36.03 2.58
CA SER A 451 -32.76 -37.35 1.96
C SER A 451 -33.26 -38.38 2.97
N GLY A 452 -33.97 -39.40 2.50
CA GLY A 452 -34.45 -40.47 3.31
C GLY A 452 -35.64 -41.23 2.66
N LYS A 453 -35.97 -42.39 3.23
CA LYS A 453 -37.09 -43.22 2.81
C LYS A 453 -37.79 -43.81 4.02
N ILE A 454 -39.02 -44.26 3.86
CA ILE A 454 -39.78 -44.93 4.92
C ILE A 454 -38.99 -46.15 5.46
N GLY A 455 -38.86 -46.20 6.78
CA GLY A 455 -38.09 -47.24 7.49
C GLY A 455 -36.56 -46.96 7.61
N ALA A 456 -36.06 -45.88 7.04
CA ALA A 456 -34.67 -45.40 7.19
C ALA A 456 -34.62 -44.09 7.96
N PRO A 457 -33.47 -43.71 8.52
CA PRO A 457 -33.28 -42.37 9.14
C PRO A 457 -33.46 -41.23 8.09
N LEU A 458 -33.85 -40.05 8.58
CA LEU A 458 -33.75 -38.81 7.83
C LEU A 458 -32.30 -38.36 7.88
N VAL A 459 -31.77 -37.95 6.73
CA VAL A 459 -30.42 -37.37 6.61
C VAL A 459 -30.55 -35.91 6.20
N LEU A 460 -29.93 -35.01 6.96
CA LEU A 460 -29.75 -33.61 6.62
C LEU A 460 -28.26 -33.32 6.42
N SER A 461 -27.91 -32.83 5.23
CA SER A 461 -26.58 -32.35 4.89
C SER A 461 -26.60 -30.83 4.71
N LEU A 462 -25.66 -30.11 5.31
CA LEU A 462 -25.44 -28.68 5.09
C LEU A 462 -24.06 -28.48 4.48
N GLN A 463 -24.00 -27.62 3.48
CA GLN A 463 -22.74 -27.23 2.81
C GLN A 463 -22.61 -25.73 2.81
N ASP A 464 -21.42 -25.22 3.16
CA ASP A 464 -21.10 -23.80 3.12
C ASP A 464 -20.49 -23.37 1.77
N GLU A 465 -20.21 -22.08 1.64
CA GLU A 465 -19.65 -21.45 0.42
C GLU A 465 -18.24 -21.95 0.06
N ASP A 466 -17.50 -22.48 1.04
CA ASP A 466 -16.15 -23.04 0.85
C ASP A 466 -16.19 -24.56 0.53
N GLY A 467 -17.40 -25.16 0.50
CA GLY A 467 -17.60 -26.57 0.21
C GLY A 467 -17.42 -27.49 1.40
N ARG A 468 -17.34 -26.95 2.65
CA ARG A 468 -17.37 -27.78 3.86
C ARG A 468 -18.75 -28.40 4.04
N VAL A 469 -18.79 -29.69 4.27
CA VAL A 469 -20.05 -30.46 4.41
C VAL A 469 -20.13 -31.07 5.78
N VAL A 470 -21.29 -30.93 6.41
CA VAL A 470 -21.67 -31.65 7.65
C VAL A 470 -22.95 -32.44 7.39
N GLN A 471 -23.09 -33.57 8.06
CA GLN A 471 -24.24 -34.44 7.91
C GLN A 471 -24.73 -34.89 9.27
N THR A 472 -26.06 -34.83 9.47
CA THR A 472 -26.73 -35.34 10.66
C THR A 472 -27.80 -36.36 10.27
N GLU A 473 -28.00 -37.38 11.10
CA GLU A 473 -29.03 -38.39 10.92
C GLU A 473 -30.03 -38.37 12.09
N SER A 474 -31.28 -38.62 11.75
CA SER A 474 -32.31 -38.68 12.80
C SER A 474 -32.20 -39.99 13.64
N GLU A 475 -32.43 -39.87 14.94
CA GLU A 475 -32.48 -41.04 15.84
C GLU A 475 -33.58 -42.01 15.49
N LYS A 476 -34.70 -41.51 14.92
CA LYS A 476 -35.86 -42.30 14.54
C LYS A 476 -35.96 -42.46 13.04
N THR A 477 -36.40 -43.63 12.58
CA THR A 477 -36.69 -43.86 11.17
C THR A 477 -37.92 -43.13 10.72
N LEU A 478 -37.96 -42.77 9.42
CA LEU A 478 -39.10 -42.09 8.81
C LEU A 478 -40.31 -43.05 8.69
N GLU A 479 -41.50 -42.49 9.00
CA GLU A 479 -42.76 -43.21 8.89
C GLU A 479 -43.54 -42.72 7.65
N ALA A 480 -44.52 -43.49 7.22
CA ALA A 480 -45.46 -43.11 6.19
C ALA A 480 -46.35 -41.98 6.66
N ALA A 481 -46.57 -40.97 5.83
CA ALA A 481 -47.45 -39.83 6.13
C ALA A 481 -48.95 -40.32 6.14
N GLN A 482 -49.67 -40.05 7.22
CA GLN A 482 -51.11 -40.39 7.30
C GLN A 482 -51.98 -39.35 6.59
N ASN A 483 -51.61 -38.06 6.59
CA ASN A 483 -52.40 -36.98 5.96
C ASN A 483 -51.62 -36.17 4.94
N LYS A 484 -50.43 -35.67 5.29
CA LYS A 484 -49.61 -34.82 4.39
C LYS A 484 -48.15 -35.26 4.48
N SER A 485 -47.56 -35.57 3.34
CA SER A 485 -46.13 -35.83 3.22
C SER A 485 -45.33 -34.54 3.35
N ALA A 486 -44.05 -34.64 3.73
CA ALA A 486 -43.15 -33.50 3.75
C ALA A 486 -42.91 -33.05 2.30
N ASP A 487 -43.33 -31.84 2.01
CA ASP A 487 -43.05 -31.16 0.73
C ASP A 487 -41.82 -30.21 0.87
N THR A 488 -41.20 -29.86 -0.26
CA THR A 488 -40.02 -28.97 -0.31
C THR A 488 -40.31 -27.63 0.38
N ALA A 489 -41.49 -27.07 0.23
CA ALA A 489 -41.87 -25.78 0.82
C ALA A 489 -41.87 -25.86 2.37
N THR A 490 -42.37 -26.97 2.92
CA THR A 490 -42.40 -27.19 4.38
C THR A 490 -40.98 -27.40 4.92
N LEU A 491 -40.15 -28.19 4.23
CA LEU A 491 -38.75 -28.40 4.60
C LEU A 491 -37.95 -27.09 4.56
N THR A 492 -38.07 -26.33 3.47
CA THR A 492 -37.43 -25.01 3.31
C THR A 492 -37.82 -24.07 4.45
N LYS A 493 -39.13 -23.99 4.79
CA LYS A 493 -39.64 -23.15 5.90
C LYS A 493 -39.05 -23.51 7.26
N GLN A 494 -38.77 -24.79 7.50
CA GLN A 494 -38.18 -25.21 8.80
C GLN A 494 -36.65 -25.05 8.84
N ILE A 495 -35.97 -25.37 7.74
CA ILE A 495 -34.51 -25.27 7.67
C ILE A 495 -34.06 -23.81 7.59
N SER A 496 -34.82 -22.92 6.91
CA SER A 496 -34.51 -21.49 6.85
C SER A 496 -34.63 -20.74 8.18
N ARG A 497 -35.08 -21.38 9.27
CA ARG A 497 -35.11 -20.77 10.61
C ARG A 497 -33.72 -20.68 11.23
N LEU A 498 -32.82 -19.91 10.60
CA LEU A 498 -31.43 -19.73 10.99
C LEU A 498 -31.18 -18.38 11.68
N GLY A 499 -32.22 -17.71 12.17
CA GLY A 499 -32.21 -16.32 12.63
C GLY A 499 -31.11 -15.94 13.62
N SER A 500 -30.74 -16.85 14.55
CA SER A 500 -29.71 -16.63 15.57
C SER A 500 -28.31 -17.05 15.13
N THR A 501 -28.14 -17.47 13.89
CA THR A 501 -26.86 -17.98 13.35
C THR A 501 -26.27 -17.05 12.30
N GLY A 502 -24.98 -17.23 11.98
CA GLY A 502 -24.30 -16.52 10.91
C GLY A 502 -24.65 -17.01 9.49
N PHE A 503 -25.77 -17.74 9.33
CA PHE A 503 -26.13 -18.37 8.06
C PHE A 503 -27.52 -17.95 7.56
N TYR A 504 -27.71 -18.03 6.23
CA TYR A 504 -29.03 -18.09 5.60
C TYR A 504 -29.09 -19.26 4.62
N LEU A 505 -30.26 -19.82 4.43
CA LEU A 505 -30.48 -20.91 3.49
C LEU A 505 -30.59 -20.33 2.06
N GLU A 506 -29.64 -20.66 1.20
CA GLU A 506 -29.63 -20.25 -0.21
C GLU A 506 -30.48 -21.18 -1.06
N SER A 507 -30.32 -22.48 -0.89
CA SER A 507 -31.09 -23.49 -1.62
C SER A 507 -31.31 -24.77 -0.81
N LEU A 508 -32.36 -25.50 -1.16
CA LEU A 508 -32.65 -26.81 -0.59
C LEU A 508 -32.85 -27.83 -1.72
N ASP A 509 -32.10 -28.91 -1.69
CA ASP A 509 -32.32 -30.10 -2.51
C ASP A 509 -33.11 -31.16 -1.71
N ASN A 510 -34.29 -31.45 -2.18
CA ASN A 510 -35.18 -32.43 -1.54
C ASN A 510 -35.12 -33.79 -2.25
N GLN A 511 -34.40 -34.70 -1.63
CA GLN A 511 -34.24 -36.11 -2.11
C GLN A 511 -35.01 -37.09 -1.24
N LEU A 512 -36.09 -36.68 -0.53
CA LEU A 512 -36.96 -37.56 0.22
C LEU A 512 -37.77 -38.43 -0.74
N ALA A 513 -37.91 -39.71 -0.41
CA ALA A 513 -38.90 -40.59 -1.05
C ALA A 513 -40.32 -40.11 -0.77
N ASP A 514 -41.19 -40.28 -1.79
CA ASP A 514 -42.61 -39.91 -1.67
C ASP A 514 -43.29 -40.55 -0.44
N GLY A 515 -44.22 -39.79 0.19
CA GLY A 515 -45.04 -40.30 1.28
C GLY A 515 -44.34 -40.30 2.66
N CYS A 516 -43.16 -39.76 2.80
CA CYS A 516 -42.48 -39.66 4.06
C CYS A 516 -43.09 -38.55 4.95
N MET A 517 -43.26 -38.86 6.25
CA MET A 517 -43.60 -37.89 7.28
C MET A 517 -42.31 -37.42 7.98
N VAL A 518 -42.10 -36.11 8.02
CA VAL A 518 -40.97 -35.52 8.75
C VAL A 518 -41.49 -34.62 9.89
N PRO A 519 -41.36 -35.05 11.16
CA PRO A 519 -41.75 -34.22 12.29
C PRO A 519 -40.92 -32.95 12.41
N ALA A 520 -41.58 -31.79 12.58
CA ALA A 520 -40.92 -30.50 12.66
C ALA A 520 -39.89 -30.42 13.84
N SER A 521 -40.17 -31.09 14.95
CA SER A 521 -39.27 -31.16 16.11
C SER A 521 -37.95 -31.87 15.74
N MET A 522 -38.06 -33.02 15.04
CA MET A 522 -36.90 -33.77 14.55
C MET A 522 -36.02 -32.91 13.62
N LEU A 523 -36.63 -32.32 12.60
CA LEU A 523 -35.93 -31.49 11.63
C LEU A 523 -35.27 -30.25 12.27
N ASN A 524 -35.95 -29.64 13.24
CA ASN A 524 -35.41 -28.51 14.00
C ASN A 524 -34.24 -28.89 14.89
N GLN A 525 -34.25 -30.11 15.48
CA GLN A 525 -33.08 -30.60 16.23
C GLN A 525 -31.89 -30.84 15.28
N MET A 526 -32.10 -31.63 14.21
CA MET A 526 -31.09 -31.93 13.21
C MET A 526 -30.47 -30.66 12.61
N ARG A 527 -31.31 -29.64 12.34
CA ARG A 527 -30.80 -28.34 11.87
C ARG A 527 -29.85 -27.70 12.89
N ARG A 528 -30.21 -27.68 14.20
CA ARG A 528 -29.33 -27.13 15.24
C ARG A 528 -28.00 -27.89 15.29
N ASP A 529 -28.08 -29.23 15.35
CA ASP A 529 -26.90 -30.08 15.42
C ASP A 529 -25.98 -29.93 14.20
N ALA A 530 -26.57 -29.83 13.00
CA ALA A 530 -25.80 -29.60 11.77
C ALA A 530 -25.14 -28.20 11.73
N VAL A 531 -25.85 -27.17 12.19
CA VAL A 531 -25.27 -25.81 12.27
C VAL A 531 -24.14 -25.77 13.30
N ASP A 532 -24.29 -26.37 14.48
CA ASP A 532 -23.25 -26.40 15.51
C ASP A 532 -22.02 -27.16 15.01
N GLN A 533 -22.20 -28.29 14.29
CA GLN A 533 -21.11 -29.02 13.65
C GLN A 533 -20.41 -28.18 12.57
N LEU A 534 -21.16 -27.43 11.74
CA LEU A 534 -20.59 -26.60 10.70
C LEU A 534 -19.77 -25.44 11.28
N VAL A 535 -20.26 -24.78 12.34
CA VAL A 535 -19.54 -23.75 13.09
C VAL A 535 -18.25 -24.32 13.66
N ALA A 536 -18.33 -25.47 14.35
CA ALA A 536 -17.15 -26.14 14.91
C ALA A 536 -16.13 -26.56 13.84
N LEU A 537 -16.60 -26.98 12.67
CA LEU A 537 -15.72 -27.33 11.54
C LEU A 537 -15.03 -26.10 10.97
N ARG A 538 -15.75 -24.96 10.84
CA ARG A 538 -15.18 -23.70 10.39
C ARG A 538 -14.12 -23.15 11.37
N ALA A 539 -14.38 -23.23 12.67
CA ALA A 539 -13.48 -22.73 13.72
C ALA A 539 -12.14 -23.48 13.80
N GLN A 540 -12.03 -24.65 13.16
CA GLN A 540 -10.77 -25.40 13.17
C GLN A 540 -9.66 -24.59 12.48
N PRO A 541 -8.49 -24.41 13.13
CA PRO A 541 -7.38 -23.69 12.53
C PRO A 541 -6.87 -24.42 11.28
N LEU A 542 -6.53 -23.64 10.27
CA LEU A 542 -5.85 -24.17 9.09
C LEU A 542 -4.52 -24.82 9.49
N ARG A 543 -4.13 -25.86 8.74
CA ARG A 543 -2.89 -26.59 8.99
C ARG A 543 -1.97 -26.47 7.79
N TRP A 544 -1.04 -25.54 7.90
CA TRP A 544 0.04 -25.37 6.93
C TRP A 544 1.19 -26.32 7.23
N GLN A 545 1.90 -26.77 6.22
CA GLN A 545 3.14 -27.50 6.41
C GLN A 545 4.18 -26.60 7.05
N LEU A 546 4.85 -27.06 8.08
CA LEU A 546 5.88 -26.29 8.76
C LEU A 546 7.15 -27.14 8.88
N ALA A 547 8.24 -26.68 8.28
CA ALA A 547 9.53 -27.35 8.35
C ALA A 547 10.05 -27.36 9.80
N PRO A 548 10.79 -28.41 10.21
CA PRO A 548 11.45 -28.43 11.52
C PRO A 548 12.35 -27.23 11.71
N SER A 549 12.51 -26.82 12.99
CA SER A 549 13.49 -25.79 13.33
C SER A 549 14.90 -26.28 13.02
N GLY A 550 15.67 -25.47 12.31
CA GLY A 550 17.06 -25.75 11.98
C GLY A 550 17.85 -24.44 11.94
N PRO A 551 19.17 -24.48 12.03
CA PRO A 551 19.96 -23.26 11.94
C PRO A 551 19.71 -22.58 10.60
N MET A 552 19.53 -21.26 10.61
CA MET A 552 19.57 -20.48 9.38
C MET A 552 20.93 -20.71 8.73
N ALA A 553 20.94 -21.00 7.43
CA ALA A 553 22.19 -21.10 6.72
C ALA A 553 22.87 -19.73 6.74
N THR A 554 23.86 -19.58 7.58
CA THR A 554 24.82 -18.48 7.47
C THR A 554 25.63 -18.75 6.19
N THR A 555 25.81 -17.74 5.36
CA THR A 555 26.78 -17.83 4.28
C THR A 555 28.12 -18.14 4.93
N ASN A 556 28.74 -19.29 4.56
CA ASN A 556 30.08 -19.62 5.05
C ASN A 556 31.04 -18.49 4.64
N ASN A 557 31.39 -17.65 5.60
CA ASN A 557 32.35 -16.55 5.43
C ASN A 557 33.83 -17.03 5.41
N ASP A 558 34.09 -18.29 5.01
CA ASP A 558 35.45 -18.79 4.76
C ASP A 558 36.07 -18.28 3.43
N GLN A 559 35.42 -17.28 2.78
CA GLN A 559 35.96 -16.64 1.57
C GLN A 559 37.00 -15.58 1.95
N PRO A 560 38.12 -15.47 1.22
CA PRO A 560 39.14 -14.51 1.53
C PRO A 560 38.61 -13.09 1.40
N THR A 561 38.88 -12.26 2.42
CA THR A 561 38.72 -10.83 2.36
C THR A 561 39.25 -10.30 1.04
N THR A 562 38.46 -9.55 0.25
CA THR A 562 38.98 -8.90 -0.94
C THR A 562 40.12 -7.96 -0.51
N ASN A 563 41.36 -8.27 -0.88
CA ASN A 563 42.51 -7.44 -0.53
C ASN A 563 42.52 -6.09 -1.27
N ASN A 564 41.51 -5.80 -2.09
CA ASN A 564 41.41 -4.52 -2.78
C ASN A 564 40.66 -3.51 -1.91
N PRO A 565 41.28 -2.35 -1.63
CA PRO A 565 40.58 -1.27 -0.96
C PRO A 565 39.36 -0.84 -1.80
N PRO A 566 38.23 -0.47 -1.17
CA PRO A 566 37.06 0.04 -1.90
C PRO A 566 37.44 1.31 -2.66
N TYR A 567 36.84 1.46 -3.82
CA TYR A 567 37.05 2.63 -4.68
C TYR A 567 35.82 3.50 -4.75
N LEU A 568 36.00 4.76 -5.19
CA LEU A 568 34.92 5.71 -5.32
C LEU A 568 34.25 5.63 -6.69
N ILE A 569 32.91 5.78 -6.69
CA ILE A 569 32.07 5.86 -7.89
C ILE A 569 31.33 7.20 -7.87
N PRO A 570 31.64 8.14 -8.78
CA PRO A 570 30.86 9.37 -8.94
C PRO A 570 29.49 9.03 -9.59
N TYR A 571 28.40 9.54 -8.98
CA TYR A 571 27.05 9.46 -9.51
C TYR A 571 26.57 10.87 -9.87
N VAL A 572 26.40 11.17 -11.15
CA VAL A 572 26.17 12.50 -11.68
C VAL A 572 24.79 12.63 -12.33
N ARG A 573 24.20 13.85 -12.31
CA ARG A 573 22.85 14.11 -12.78
C ARG A 573 22.71 15.21 -13.83
N ASN A 574 23.82 15.82 -14.25
CA ASN A 574 23.81 16.82 -15.33
C ASN A 574 25.12 16.80 -16.14
N TRP A 575 25.14 17.53 -17.23
CA TRP A 575 26.29 17.54 -18.15
C TRP A 575 27.57 18.12 -17.54
N GLU A 576 27.47 19.21 -16.76
CA GLU A 576 28.64 19.81 -16.12
C GLU A 576 29.32 18.82 -15.17
N GLN A 577 28.55 18.12 -14.34
CA GLN A 577 29.03 17.09 -13.42
C GLN A 577 29.67 15.92 -14.21
N PHE A 578 29.02 15.50 -15.31
CA PHE A 578 29.47 14.39 -16.12
C PHE A 578 30.79 14.71 -16.83
N ASP A 579 30.89 15.89 -17.45
CA ASP A 579 32.09 16.33 -18.13
C ASP A 579 33.29 16.44 -17.16
N VAL A 580 33.07 16.91 -15.93
CA VAL A 580 34.09 16.89 -14.88
C VAL A 580 34.43 15.47 -14.44
N ALA A 581 33.45 14.59 -14.21
CA ALA A 581 33.71 13.20 -13.85
C ALA A 581 34.57 12.46 -14.89
N LEU A 582 34.41 12.75 -16.19
CA LEU A 582 35.26 12.22 -17.27
C LEU A 582 36.71 12.65 -17.15
N THR A 583 37.01 13.77 -16.49
CA THR A 583 38.41 14.23 -16.28
C THR A 583 39.06 13.56 -15.07
N LEU A 584 38.30 13.03 -14.13
CA LEU A 584 38.78 12.43 -12.91
C LEU A 584 39.32 11.00 -13.14
N PRO A 585 40.14 10.44 -12.22
CA PRO A 585 40.81 9.14 -12.43
C PRO A 585 39.92 7.91 -12.15
N TYR A 586 38.61 8.04 -12.25
CA TYR A 586 37.67 6.94 -11.94
C TYR A 586 37.37 6.14 -13.21
N SER A 587 37.31 4.82 -13.06
CA SER A 587 36.99 3.87 -14.13
C SER A 587 35.52 3.60 -14.30
N GLU A 588 34.71 3.89 -13.32
CA GLU A 588 33.24 3.71 -13.31
C GLU A 588 32.57 5.04 -13.03
N ILE A 589 31.56 5.40 -13.82
CA ILE A 589 30.75 6.61 -13.66
C ILE A 589 29.27 6.24 -13.76
N TYR A 590 28.50 6.59 -12.77
CA TYR A 590 27.04 6.44 -12.80
C TYR A 590 26.40 7.74 -13.27
N ILE A 591 25.42 7.63 -14.19
CA ILE A 591 24.74 8.78 -14.75
C ILE A 591 23.21 8.61 -14.69
N GLU A 592 22.51 9.61 -14.14
CA GLU A 592 21.04 9.72 -14.11
C GLU A 592 20.62 11.03 -14.80
N LEU A 593 19.98 10.93 -15.96
CA LEU A 593 19.46 12.07 -16.69
C LEU A 593 17.94 12.02 -16.77
N GLU A 594 17.30 13.19 -16.70
CA GLU A 594 15.84 13.30 -16.79
C GLU A 594 15.28 12.81 -18.14
N ASP A 595 16.06 12.95 -19.21
CA ASP A 595 15.70 12.55 -20.57
C ASP A 595 16.52 11.33 -21.03
N PRO A 596 15.93 10.13 -21.15
CA PRO A 596 16.65 8.92 -21.57
C PRO A 596 17.32 9.01 -22.95
N ARG A 597 16.85 9.90 -23.82
CA ARG A 597 17.45 10.12 -25.15
C ARG A 597 18.88 10.66 -25.06
N LYS A 598 19.23 11.30 -23.95
CA LYS A 598 20.54 11.89 -23.70
C LYS A 598 21.62 10.86 -23.33
N TYR A 599 21.24 9.64 -22.95
CA TYR A 599 22.23 8.62 -22.57
C TYR A 599 23.15 8.20 -23.73
N THR A 600 22.66 8.17 -24.98
CA THR A 600 23.52 7.89 -26.15
C THR A 600 24.62 8.92 -26.29
N GLU A 601 24.30 10.21 -26.09
CA GLU A 601 25.30 11.29 -26.10
C GLU A 601 26.29 11.15 -24.94
N ALA A 602 25.84 10.76 -23.74
CA ALA A 602 26.71 10.55 -22.60
C ALA A 602 27.75 9.45 -22.87
N VAL A 603 27.31 8.32 -23.41
CA VAL A 603 28.19 7.22 -23.79
C VAL A 603 29.18 7.66 -24.89
N GLN A 604 28.72 8.39 -25.91
CA GLN A 604 29.57 8.91 -26.96
C GLN A 604 30.66 9.83 -26.40
N ARG A 605 30.31 10.80 -25.54
CA ARG A 605 31.28 11.70 -24.88
C ARG A 605 32.34 10.92 -24.09
N ALA A 606 31.95 9.85 -23.41
CA ALA A 606 32.85 8.99 -22.66
C ALA A 606 33.84 8.29 -23.61
N ARG A 607 33.37 7.76 -24.76
CA ARG A 607 34.25 7.12 -25.77
C ARG A 607 35.18 8.11 -26.43
N GLU A 608 34.75 9.34 -26.67
CA GLU A 608 35.63 10.42 -27.20
C GLU A 608 36.72 10.78 -26.18
N ALA A 609 36.37 10.87 -24.86
CA ALA A 609 37.35 11.09 -23.82
C ALA A 609 38.37 9.94 -23.70
N GLU A 610 37.93 8.68 -23.82
CA GLU A 610 38.81 7.50 -23.88
C GLU A 610 39.82 7.55 -25.03
N GLN A 611 39.37 8.00 -26.21
CA GLN A 611 40.27 8.16 -27.38
C GLN A 611 41.33 9.26 -27.16
N GLN A 612 41.00 10.31 -26.40
CA GLN A 612 41.89 11.43 -26.15
C GLN A 612 42.99 11.11 -25.11
N ASP A 613 42.59 10.41 -23.99
CA ASP A 613 43.53 10.22 -22.87
C ASP A 613 43.92 8.76 -22.61
N GLY A 614 43.32 7.81 -23.35
CA GLY A 614 43.65 6.37 -23.28
C GLY A 614 43.08 5.68 -22.02
N ARG A 615 42.31 6.36 -21.17
CA ARG A 615 41.73 5.79 -19.95
C ARG A 615 40.35 5.21 -20.24
N LYS A 616 40.18 3.91 -19.98
CA LYS A 616 38.88 3.25 -20.11
C LYS A 616 37.93 3.73 -19.01
N ARG A 617 36.65 4.01 -19.36
CA ARG A 617 35.59 4.40 -18.45
C ARG A 617 34.34 3.57 -18.72
N GLU A 618 33.81 2.94 -17.68
CA GLU A 618 32.51 2.24 -17.72
C GLU A 618 31.43 3.20 -17.38
N ILE A 619 30.47 3.38 -18.28
CA ILE A 619 29.28 4.23 -18.07
C ILE A 619 28.13 3.35 -17.69
N TRP A 620 27.64 3.55 -16.46
CA TRP A 620 26.49 2.88 -15.90
C TRP A 620 25.29 3.82 -15.85
N VAL A 621 24.23 3.46 -16.54
CA VAL A 621 23.04 4.30 -16.65
C VAL A 621 22.04 3.96 -15.55
N ALA A 622 21.55 4.98 -14.88
CA ALA A 622 20.45 4.89 -13.90
C ALA A 622 19.13 5.27 -14.58
N PRO A 623 18.28 4.30 -14.96
CA PRO A 623 16.98 4.60 -15.57
C PRO A 623 15.98 5.17 -14.54
N PRO A 624 14.78 5.66 -14.97
CA PRO A 624 13.73 6.08 -14.05
C PRO A 624 13.43 5.03 -12.98
N ARG A 625 13.22 5.48 -11.73
CA ARG A 625 13.05 4.56 -10.59
C ARG A 625 11.83 3.66 -10.72
N MET A 626 10.74 4.16 -11.30
CA MET A 626 9.52 3.40 -11.53
C MET A 626 9.31 3.20 -13.04
N PHE A 627 8.64 2.09 -13.36
CA PHE A 627 8.19 1.77 -14.71
C PHE A 627 6.71 1.35 -14.63
N LYS A 628 5.90 1.86 -15.55
CA LYS A 628 4.49 1.48 -15.68
C LYS A 628 4.22 0.82 -17.03
N SER A 629 3.23 -0.06 -17.05
CA SER A 629 2.84 -0.73 -18.29
C SER A 629 2.46 0.31 -19.36
N GLY A 630 3.16 0.24 -20.53
CA GLY A 630 3.02 1.21 -21.62
C GLY A 630 4.19 2.19 -21.75
N GLU A 631 5.19 2.16 -20.86
CA GLU A 631 6.39 2.99 -20.93
C GLU A 631 7.57 2.29 -21.66
N ASP A 632 7.29 1.26 -22.46
CA ASP A 632 8.28 0.47 -23.23
C ASP A 632 9.22 1.32 -24.10
N PHE A 633 8.83 2.56 -24.43
CA PHE A 633 9.68 3.49 -25.18
C PHE A 633 10.93 3.90 -24.39
N ILE A 634 10.86 3.97 -23.05
CA ILE A 634 12.01 4.26 -22.18
C ILE A 634 12.99 3.10 -22.26
N THR A 635 12.53 1.86 -22.09
CA THR A 635 13.36 0.66 -22.19
C THR A 635 14.05 0.55 -23.54
N LYS A 636 13.33 0.85 -24.64
CA LYS A 636 13.95 0.87 -26.00
C LYS A 636 15.08 1.89 -26.11
N GLN A 637 14.95 3.07 -25.50
CA GLN A 637 16.00 4.10 -25.51
C GLN A 637 17.21 3.67 -24.67
N LEU A 638 16.96 3.02 -23.51
CA LEU A 638 18.04 2.46 -22.69
C LEU A 638 18.85 1.40 -23.46
N LEU A 639 18.16 0.44 -24.06
CA LEU A 639 18.81 -0.63 -24.85
C LEU A 639 19.62 -0.08 -26.02
N ALA A 640 19.22 1.05 -26.60
CA ALA A 640 19.89 1.67 -27.73
C ALA A 640 21.10 2.58 -27.37
N CYS A 641 21.31 2.92 -26.08
CA CYS A 641 22.28 3.93 -25.69
C CYS A 641 23.75 3.44 -25.71
N GLY A 642 23.97 2.12 -25.69
CA GLY A 642 25.32 1.53 -25.73
C GLY A 642 26.12 1.66 -24.44
N ALA A 643 25.46 1.80 -23.29
CA ALA A 643 26.06 1.82 -21.97
C ALA A 643 26.79 0.51 -21.65
N ASP A 644 27.76 0.56 -20.75
CA ASP A 644 28.49 -0.63 -20.27
C ASP A 644 27.65 -1.46 -19.27
N GLY A 645 26.72 -0.83 -18.60
CA GLY A 645 25.78 -1.49 -17.69
C GLY A 645 24.64 -0.56 -17.23
N PHE A 646 23.70 -1.13 -16.49
CA PHE A 646 22.54 -0.41 -15.98
C PHE A 646 22.34 -0.65 -14.48
N LEU A 647 21.78 0.34 -13.80
CA LEU A 647 21.27 0.18 -12.44
C LEU A 647 19.83 -0.36 -12.48
N ALA A 648 19.60 -1.56 -11.96
CA ALA A 648 18.26 -2.10 -11.80
C ALA A 648 17.59 -1.41 -10.62
N ARG A 649 16.54 -0.62 -10.88
CA ARG A 649 15.84 0.22 -9.90
C ARG A 649 14.42 -0.25 -9.62
N ASN A 650 13.91 -1.18 -10.41
CA ASN A 650 12.59 -1.81 -10.27
C ASN A 650 12.59 -3.20 -10.94
N HIS A 651 11.49 -3.93 -10.80
CA HIS A 651 11.36 -5.29 -11.32
C HIS A 651 11.37 -5.37 -12.86
N GLU A 652 10.92 -4.33 -13.55
CA GLU A 652 10.98 -4.27 -15.02
C GLU A 652 12.43 -4.27 -15.50
N HIS A 653 13.32 -3.52 -14.84
CA HIS A 653 14.74 -3.47 -15.22
C HIS A 653 15.41 -4.83 -15.04
N LEU A 654 15.05 -5.60 -14.00
CA LEU A 654 15.57 -6.96 -13.80
C LEU A 654 15.24 -7.86 -14.98
N SER A 655 14.03 -7.74 -15.52
CA SER A 655 13.53 -8.54 -16.64
C SER A 655 14.01 -7.99 -17.99
N ALA A 656 13.70 -6.72 -18.29
CA ALA A 656 13.90 -6.13 -19.60
C ALA A 656 15.37 -5.87 -19.97
N LEU A 657 16.25 -5.77 -18.97
CA LEU A 657 17.68 -5.53 -19.15
C LEU A 657 18.54 -6.75 -18.78
N SER A 658 17.94 -7.94 -18.60
CA SER A 658 18.61 -9.17 -18.12
C SER A 658 19.77 -9.64 -18.97
N GLU A 659 19.80 -9.31 -20.27
CA GLU A 659 20.91 -9.62 -21.19
C GLU A 659 22.12 -8.66 -21.07
N HIS A 660 21.99 -7.65 -20.19
CA HIS A 660 23.02 -6.65 -19.95
C HIS A 660 23.64 -6.81 -18.55
N ARG A 661 24.77 -6.15 -18.34
CA ARG A 661 25.38 -6.04 -17.01
C ARG A 661 24.47 -5.21 -16.11
N LEU A 662 24.09 -5.75 -14.96
CA LEU A 662 23.17 -5.11 -14.01
C LEU A 662 23.79 -5.00 -12.62
N ARG A 663 23.53 -3.88 -11.95
CA ARG A 663 23.72 -3.68 -10.51
C ARG A 663 22.39 -3.25 -9.89
N GLY A 664 22.11 -3.76 -8.69
CA GLY A 664 20.88 -3.39 -7.97
C GLY A 664 21.02 -2.04 -7.28
N ASP A 665 20.09 -1.11 -7.55
CA ASP A 665 20.06 0.19 -6.88
C ASP A 665 19.30 0.12 -5.54
N PHE A 666 19.45 1.12 -4.66
CA PHE A 666 18.84 1.21 -3.34
C PHE A 666 17.31 1.01 -3.33
N SER A 667 16.63 1.35 -4.42
CA SER A 667 15.19 1.23 -4.59
C SER A 667 14.69 -0.22 -4.68
N LEU A 668 15.58 -1.20 -4.82
CA LEU A 668 15.27 -2.63 -4.64
C LEU A 668 15.13 -3.02 -3.14
N ASN A 669 15.39 -2.08 -2.23
CA ASN A 669 15.20 -2.23 -0.78
C ASN A 669 15.97 -3.42 -0.17
N VAL A 670 17.24 -3.59 -0.52
CA VAL A 670 18.10 -4.67 0.01
C VAL A 670 18.49 -4.35 1.45
N ALA A 671 17.80 -4.96 2.41
CA ALA A 671 17.98 -4.70 3.84
C ALA A 671 18.59 -5.90 4.61
N ASN A 672 18.65 -7.08 4.00
CA ASN A 672 19.19 -8.29 4.60
C ASN A 672 19.89 -9.19 3.58
N HIS A 673 20.70 -10.09 4.08
CA HIS A 673 21.49 -11.00 3.23
C HIS A 673 20.64 -12.02 2.47
N LEU A 674 19.42 -12.37 2.91
CA LEU A 674 18.54 -13.28 2.15
C LEU A 674 18.02 -12.60 0.88
N THR A 675 17.66 -11.32 0.97
CA THR A 675 17.33 -10.50 -0.21
C THR A 675 18.53 -10.39 -1.15
N ALA A 676 19.72 -10.13 -0.61
CA ALA A 676 20.95 -10.03 -1.39
C ALA A 676 21.26 -11.33 -2.13
N ASN A 677 21.22 -12.47 -1.44
CA ASN A 677 21.43 -13.81 -2.03
C ASN A 677 20.46 -14.06 -3.20
N TYR A 678 19.17 -13.77 -2.99
CA TYR A 678 18.18 -13.96 -4.06
C TYR A 678 18.49 -13.11 -5.30
N LEU A 679 18.79 -11.83 -5.13
CA LEU A 679 19.05 -10.92 -6.24
C LEU A 679 20.36 -11.27 -6.97
N ILE A 680 21.44 -11.59 -6.26
CA ILE A 680 22.70 -11.99 -6.86
C ILE A 680 22.58 -13.36 -7.56
N ASP A 681 22.01 -14.35 -6.89
CA ASP A 681 22.01 -15.72 -7.41
C ASP A 681 20.97 -15.92 -8.52
N HIS A 682 19.77 -15.35 -8.36
CA HIS A 682 18.68 -15.55 -9.32
C HIS A 682 18.76 -14.57 -10.49
N TRP A 683 18.99 -13.27 -10.21
CA TRP A 683 19.01 -12.22 -11.22
C TRP A 683 20.41 -11.88 -11.75
N LYS A 684 21.46 -12.54 -11.22
CA LYS A 684 22.85 -12.39 -11.66
C LYS A 684 23.38 -10.96 -11.60
N LEU A 685 22.92 -10.19 -10.60
CA LEU A 685 23.41 -8.84 -10.40
C LEU A 685 24.89 -8.86 -10.01
N GLU A 686 25.70 -7.96 -10.58
CA GLU A 686 27.13 -7.88 -10.25
C GLU A 686 27.38 -7.33 -8.84
N ARG A 687 26.51 -6.43 -8.38
CA ARG A 687 26.63 -5.70 -7.12
C ARG A 687 25.27 -5.14 -6.69
N LEU A 688 25.13 -4.79 -5.43
CA LEU A 688 23.92 -4.22 -4.84
C LEU A 688 24.25 -2.94 -4.08
N THR A 689 23.38 -1.95 -4.15
CA THR A 689 23.37 -0.81 -3.23
C THR A 689 22.46 -1.17 -2.04
N ALA A 690 22.97 -1.04 -0.81
CA ALA A 690 22.18 -1.27 0.39
C ALA A 690 21.01 -0.27 0.47
N SER A 691 19.86 -0.70 1.07
CA SER A 691 18.72 0.18 1.31
C SER A 691 19.12 1.40 2.16
N TYR A 692 18.56 2.56 1.81
CA TYR A 692 18.79 3.79 2.57
C TYR A 692 18.03 3.85 3.91
N ASP A 693 17.27 2.82 4.24
CA ASP A 693 16.62 2.65 5.54
C ASP A 693 17.56 2.08 6.65
N LEU A 694 18.79 1.66 6.29
CA LEU A 694 19.74 1.04 7.22
C LEU A 694 20.60 2.11 7.92
N ASN A 695 20.75 1.96 9.23
CA ASN A 695 21.81 2.65 9.98
C ASN A 695 23.16 1.90 9.86
N THR A 696 24.21 2.46 10.41
CA THR A 696 25.56 1.88 10.30
C THR A 696 25.68 0.49 10.93
N THR A 697 25.07 0.25 12.07
CA THR A 697 25.07 -1.06 12.72
C THR A 697 24.38 -2.12 11.85
N GLN A 698 23.27 -1.76 11.20
CA GLN A 698 22.54 -2.62 10.29
C GLN A 698 23.29 -2.87 8.97
N ILE A 699 24.00 -1.84 8.46
CA ILE A 699 24.91 -2.02 7.31
C ILE A 699 26.04 -2.98 7.68
N ASP A 700 26.65 -2.82 8.84
CA ASP A 700 27.70 -3.74 9.32
C ASP A 700 27.17 -5.19 9.41
N ALA A 701 25.96 -5.37 9.98
CA ALA A 701 25.32 -6.69 10.00
C ALA A 701 25.02 -7.24 8.60
N LEU A 702 24.58 -6.39 7.66
CA LEU A 702 24.36 -6.78 6.27
C LEU A 702 25.67 -7.23 5.59
N LEU A 703 26.72 -6.43 5.70
CA LEU A 703 28.01 -6.70 5.09
C LEU A 703 28.65 -7.99 5.66
N THR A 704 28.64 -8.16 6.97
CA THR A 704 29.26 -9.31 7.64
C THR A 704 28.51 -10.64 7.40
N ASN A 705 27.21 -10.58 7.10
CA ASN A 705 26.41 -11.76 6.73
C ASN A 705 26.31 -11.99 5.22
N SER A 706 26.99 -11.17 4.39
CA SER A 706 27.02 -11.29 2.93
C SER A 706 28.42 -11.61 2.44
N GLN A 707 28.55 -12.03 1.18
CA GLN A 707 29.89 -12.22 0.60
C GLN A 707 30.57 -10.87 0.38
N PRO A 708 31.85 -10.72 0.74
CA PRO A 708 32.62 -9.52 0.46
C PRO A 708 32.60 -9.16 -1.03
N GLY A 709 32.42 -7.89 -1.32
CA GLY A 709 32.37 -7.40 -2.70
C GLY A 709 30.98 -7.32 -3.31
N TRP A 710 29.94 -7.80 -2.63
CA TRP A 710 28.57 -7.70 -3.15
C TRP A 710 27.94 -6.33 -3.02
N PHE A 711 28.44 -5.49 -2.10
CA PHE A 711 27.79 -4.22 -1.80
C PHE A 711 28.65 -3.02 -2.17
N GLU A 712 27.98 -2.03 -2.74
CA GLU A 712 28.40 -0.63 -2.75
C GLU A 712 27.57 0.18 -1.76
N ILE A 713 28.23 1.08 -1.02
CA ILE A 713 27.57 1.90 -0.01
C ILE A 713 27.59 3.36 -0.42
N THR A 714 26.47 4.05 -0.34
CA THR A 714 26.39 5.48 -0.62
C THR A 714 26.88 6.28 0.58
N LEU A 715 28.03 6.94 0.45
CA LEU A 715 28.63 7.78 1.52
C LEU A 715 28.18 9.23 1.47
N HIS A 716 27.85 9.76 0.27
CA HIS A 716 27.44 11.15 0.09
C HIS A 716 26.24 11.23 -0.82
N GLN A 717 25.17 11.90 -0.36
CA GLN A 717 23.99 12.09 -1.18
C GLN A 717 23.04 13.14 -0.60
N HIS A 718 22.26 13.78 -1.46
CA HIS A 718 20.98 14.39 -1.09
C HIS A 718 19.92 13.31 -1.07
N MET A 719 19.43 12.92 0.12
CA MET A 719 18.50 11.81 0.23
C MET A 719 17.22 12.07 -0.60
N PRO A 720 16.79 11.14 -1.48
CA PRO A 720 15.56 11.25 -2.25
C PRO A 720 14.36 10.97 -1.33
N MET A 721 13.74 12.01 -0.79
CA MET A 721 12.69 11.92 0.23
C MET A 721 11.38 11.34 -0.30
N PHE A 722 10.72 12.05 -1.22
CA PHE A 722 9.50 11.60 -1.87
C PHE A 722 9.78 11.24 -3.31
N HIS A 723 9.32 10.09 -3.77
CA HIS A 723 9.24 9.74 -5.19
C HIS A 723 7.77 9.51 -5.54
N MET A 724 7.22 10.36 -6.41
CA MET A 724 5.78 10.56 -6.56
C MET A 724 5.33 10.42 -8.01
N GLU A 725 4.18 9.81 -8.24
CA GLU A 725 3.44 9.91 -9.50
C GLU A 725 2.81 11.31 -9.67
N HIS A 726 2.51 11.99 -8.55
CA HIS A 726 2.01 13.35 -8.56
C HIS A 726 3.07 14.33 -9.04
N CYS A 727 2.75 15.11 -10.08
CA CYS A 727 3.63 16.13 -10.63
C CYS A 727 3.30 17.52 -10.05
N VAL A 728 4.16 18.02 -9.17
CA VAL A 728 4.03 19.36 -8.56
C VAL A 728 4.16 20.48 -9.61
N PHE A 729 5.04 20.29 -10.61
CA PHE A 729 5.17 21.24 -11.74
C PHE A 729 3.83 21.39 -12.48
N CYS A 730 3.20 20.26 -12.82
CA CYS A 730 1.91 20.25 -13.50
C CYS A 730 0.81 20.86 -12.64
N ALA A 731 0.75 20.49 -11.36
CA ALA A 731 -0.33 20.86 -10.46
C ALA A 731 -0.35 22.35 -10.09
N PHE A 732 0.81 23.01 -9.99
CA PHE A 732 0.91 24.37 -9.43
C PHE A 732 1.58 25.39 -10.36
N LEU A 733 2.18 24.95 -11.46
CA LEU A 733 2.85 25.84 -12.42
C LEU A 733 2.24 25.74 -13.83
N SER A 734 1.09 25.04 -13.97
CA SER A 734 0.35 24.94 -15.22
C SER A 734 -1.15 24.77 -14.95
N GLU A 735 -1.94 24.92 -16.02
CA GLU A 735 -3.38 24.63 -16.02
C GLU A 735 -3.70 23.23 -16.56
N GLY A 736 -2.68 22.49 -17.02
CA GLY A 736 -2.81 21.16 -17.58
C GLY A 736 -3.04 20.08 -16.53
N LYS A 737 -3.52 18.91 -16.94
CA LYS A 737 -3.77 17.75 -16.06
C LYS A 737 -2.58 16.80 -15.99
N ASP A 738 -1.86 16.64 -17.09
CA ASP A 738 -0.74 15.72 -17.23
C ASP A 738 0.27 16.20 -18.30
N PHE A 739 1.23 15.34 -18.66
CA PHE A 739 2.31 15.66 -19.60
C PHE A 739 1.85 16.07 -21.01
N ARG A 740 0.60 15.80 -21.37
CA ARG A 740 0.04 16.10 -22.72
C ARG A 740 -0.36 17.55 -22.86
N ASP A 741 -0.69 18.22 -21.77
CA ASP A 741 -1.26 19.58 -21.77
C ASP A 741 -0.64 20.54 -20.75
N CYS A 742 0.31 20.10 -19.91
CA CYS A 742 0.93 20.95 -18.88
C CYS A 742 1.95 21.94 -19.42
N GLY A 743 2.36 21.86 -20.70
CA GLY A 743 3.39 22.72 -21.27
C GLY A 743 4.81 22.47 -20.73
N ARG A 744 5.03 21.46 -19.92
CA ARG A 744 6.33 20.97 -19.41
C ARG A 744 7.17 22.04 -18.69
N PRO A 745 6.67 22.71 -17.67
CA PRO A 745 7.46 23.70 -16.91
C PRO A 745 8.72 23.11 -16.28
N CYS A 746 8.77 21.78 -16.06
CA CYS A 746 9.93 21.08 -15.56
C CYS A 746 11.17 21.14 -16.49
N ASP A 747 11.00 21.40 -17.78
CA ASP A 747 12.13 21.52 -18.73
C ASP A 747 12.90 22.83 -18.56
N THR A 748 12.31 23.87 -17.97
CA THR A 748 12.84 25.23 -17.94
C THR A 748 12.95 25.87 -16.56
N GLN A 749 12.21 25.36 -15.56
CA GLN A 749 12.13 25.95 -14.22
C GLN A 749 12.81 25.09 -13.16
N GLN A 750 13.58 25.72 -12.27
CA GLN A 750 14.14 25.08 -11.09
C GLN A 750 13.22 25.25 -9.90
N VAL A 751 12.60 24.14 -9.48
CA VAL A 751 11.58 24.18 -8.43
C VAL A 751 12.12 23.62 -7.11
N GLN A 752 11.71 24.28 -6.02
CA GLN A 752 12.04 23.86 -4.65
C GLN A 752 10.79 23.98 -3.75
N LEU A 753 10.72 23.11 -2.77
CA LEU A 753 9.70 23.15 -1.72
C LEU A 753 10.35 23.63 -0.41
N LYS A 754 9.85 24.73 0.14
CA LYS A 754 10.30 25.26 1.42
C LYS A 754 9.44 24.70 2.54
N ASP A 755 10.08 24.05 3.49
CA ASP A 755 9.42 23.51 4.66
C ASP A 755 9.21 24.56 5.77
N ARG A 756 8.56 24.16 6.87
CA ARG A 756 8.24 25.01 8.01
C ARG A 756 9.46 25.54 8.79
N VAL A 757 10.64 24.93 8.64
CA VAL A 757 11.88 25.38 9.24
C VAL A 757 12.73 26.23 8.29
N GLY A 758 12.24 26.43 7.08
CA GLY A 758 12.87 27.29 6.07
C GLY A 758 13.83 26.57 5.13
N ALA A 759 13.95 25.24 5.21
CA ALA A 759 14.81 24.46 4.33
C ALA A 759 14.18 24.35 2.93
N LEU A 760 14.96 24.61 1.88
CA LEU A 760 14.58 24.56 0.47
C LEU A 760 14.98 23.19 -0.10
N HIS A 761 13.99 22.35 -0.37
CA HIS A 761 14.14 20.99 -0.88
C HIS A 761 14.02 20.98 -2.41
N PRO A 762 15.09 20.62 -3.15
CA PRO A 762 15.04 20.56 -4.61
C PRO A 762 14.04 19.52 -5.11
N LEU A 763 13.33 19.86 -6.20
CA LEU A 763 12.39 18.98 -6.88
C LEU A 763 12.90 18.70 -8.30
N LYS A 764 12.93 17.43 -8.69
CA LYS A 764 13.30 16.98 -10.04
C LYS A 764 12.22 16.10 -10.63
N ALA A 765 12.00 16.21 -11.94
CA ALA A 765 11.14 15.33 -12.71
C ALA A 765 11.96 14.21 -13.38
N ASP A 766 11.32 13.08 -13.71
CA ASP A 766 11.90 12.03 -14.55
C ASP A 766 11.14 11.88 -15.88
N ALA A 767 11.60 10.97 -16.73
CA ALA A 767 11.02 10.70 -18.05
C ALA A 767 9.53 10.26 -17.99
N GLY A 768 9.08 9.68 -16.89
CA GLY A 768 7.69 9.31 -16.64
C GLY A 768 6.86 10.43 -16.01
N CYS A 769 7.40 11.66 -15.96
CA CYS A 769 6.80 12.81 -15.27
C CYS A 769 6.63 12.62 -13.75
N ARG A 770 7.31 11.65 -13.16
CA ARG A 770 7.35 11.45 -11.71
C ARG A 770 8.30 12.46 -11.09
N ASN A 771 7.92 12.92 -9.90
CA ASN A 771 8.71 13.92 -9.20
C ASN A 771 9.44 13.30 -8.01
N THR A 772 10.73 13.68 -7.84
CA THR A 772 11.51 13.37 -6.66
C THR A 772 11.86 14.65 -5.91
N VAL A 773 11.48 14.71 -4.62
CA VAL A 773 11.94 15.77 -3.70
C VAL A 773 13.18 15.28 -3.01
N PHE A 774 14.27 16.04 -3.08
CA PHE A 774 15.52 15.73 -2.42
C PHE A 774 15.70 16.55 -1.14
N ASN A 775 16.41 15.98 -0.16
CA ASN A 775 16.77 16.76 1.03
C ASN A 775 17.63 17.98 0.65
N SER A 776 17.37 19.10 1.29
CA SER A 776 18.07 20.38 1.04
C SER A 776 19.58 20.32 1.25
N LYS A 777 20.06 19.38 2.08
CA LYS A 777 21.49 19.18 2.37
C LYS A 777 21.89 17.74 2.09
N ALA A 778 23.12 17.60 1.62
CA ALA A 778 23.74 16.31 1.50
C ALA A 778 24.04 15.72 2.90
N GLN A 779 23.86 14.42 3.03
CA GLN A 779 24.32 13.63 4.17
C GLN A 779 25.66 12.98 3.86
N THR A 780 26.41 12.60 4.90
CA THR A 780 27.69 11.93 4.78
C THR A 780 27.82 10.76 5.74
N GLY A 781 28.40 9.65 5.24
CA GLY A 781 28.84 8.48 6.01
C GLY A 781 30.35 8.45 6.26
N ALA A 782 31.04 9.57 6.13
CA ALA A 782 32.51 9.66 6.26
C ALA A 782 33.06 9.02 7.54
N ASP A 783 32.34 9.17 8.68
CA ASP A 783 32.73 8.59 9.98
C ASP A 783 32.92 7.08 9.97
N PHE A 784 32.19 6.38 9.10
CA PHE A 784 32.06 4.92 9.11
C PHE A 784 32.67 4.24 7.87
N ALA A 785 33.21 5.05 6.93
CA ALA A 785 33.68 4.54 5.65
C ALA A 785 34.74 3.45 5.80
N LEU A 786 35.71 3.66 6.70
CA LEU A 786 36.80 2.71 6.92
C LEU A 786 36.35 1.41 7.62
N ASP A 787 35.34 1.48 8.49
CA ASP A 787 34.76 0.31 9.13
C ASP A 787 33.96 -0.51 8.11
N MET A 788 33.15 0.15 7.27
CA MET A 788 32.41 -0.50 6.17
C MET A 788 33.35 -1.16 5.16
N ALA A 789 34.50 -0.52 4.87
CA ALA A 789 35.54 -1.10 4.02
C ALA A 789 36.09 -2.41 4.60
N LYS A 790 36.39 -2.45 5.89
CA LYS A 790 36.85 -3.66 6.60
C LYS A 790 35.80 -4.76 6.61
N ASN A 791 34.52 -4.39 6.69
CA ASN A 791 33.39 -5.32 6.73
C ASN A 791 32.99 -5.85 5.34
N GLY A 792 33.69 -5.44 4.27
CA GLY A 792 33.54 -6.05 2.93
C GLY A 792 32.80 -5.20 1.90
N ALA A 793 32.59 -3.89 2.12
CA ALA A 793 32.10 -3.01 1.08
C ALA A 793 33.06 -2.98 -0.13
N ALA A 794 32.55 -3.14 -1.35
CA ALA A 794 33.34 -3.19 -2.59
C ALA A 794 33.70 -1.82 -3.12
N ALA A 795 32.78 -0.87 -2.96
CA ALA A 795 32.88 0.48 -3.48
C ALA A 795 32.05 1.46 -2.66
N PHE A 796 32.39 2.73 -2.80
CA PHE A 796 31.63 3.82 -2.20
C PHE A 796 31.09 4.77 -3.26
N ARG A 797 29.84 5.09 -3.16
CA ARG A 797 29.09 5.93 -4.07
C ARG A 797 29.01 7.36 -3.54
N ILE A 798 29.37 8.33 -4.39
CA ILE A 798 29.27 9.76 -4.11
C ILE A 798 28.29 10.36 -5.10
N GLU A 799 27.09 10.72 -4.62
CA GLU A 799 26.00 11.22 -5.44
C GLU A 799 25.91 12.74 -5.42
N PHE A 800 25.81 13.32 -6.59
CA PHE A 800 25.66 14.75 -6.81
C PHE A 800 24.27 15.09 -7.30
N LEU A 801 23.74 16.25 -6.91
CA LEU A 801 22.41 16.71 -7.31
C LEU A 801 22.49 18.01 -8.13
N ASN A 802 22.89 19.09 -7.47
CA ASN A 802 22.99 20.42 -8.09
C ASN A 802 24.40 21.03 -7.95
N GLU A 803 25.36 20.26 -7.47
CA GLU A 803 26.76 20.67 -7.32
C GLU A 803 27.36 21.04 -8.66
N THR A 804 28.16 22.12 -8.67
CA THR A 804 28.97 22.54 -9.80
C THR A 804 30.11 21.58 -10.09
N GLY A 805 30.71 21.68 -11.25
CA GLY A 805 31.86 20.84 -11.59
C GLY A 805 33.04 20.96 -10.64
N ASP A 806 33.31 22.16 -10.12
CA ASP A 806 34.36 22.39 -9.11
C ASP A 806 34.04 21.76 -7.77
N GLU A 807 32.79 21.77 -7.38
CA GLU A 807 32.30 21.09 -6.17
C GLU A 807 32.39 19.57 -6.30
N VAL A 808 32.04 19.02 -7.48
CA VAL A 808 32.21 17.58 -7.79
C VAL A 808 33.66 17.18 -7.60
N ARG A 809 34.61 17.88 -8.26
CA ARG A 809 36.06 17.61 -8.17
C ARG A 809 36.51 17.62 -6.72
N ARG A 810 36.24 18.70 -5.99
CA ARG A 810 36.64 18.89 -4.59
C ARG A 810 36.06 17.80 -3.68
N THR A 811 34.80 17.45 -3.86
CA THR A 811 34.14 16.43 -3.03
C THR A 811 34.80 15.07 -3.26
N MET A 812 35.05 14.68 -4.51
CA MET A 812 35.72 13.42 -4.85
C MET A 812 37.14 13.36 -4.27
N GLU A 813 37.93 14.43 -4.38
CA GLU A 813 39.28 14.52 -3.83
C GLU A 813 39.30 14.36 -2.30
N HIS A 814 38.32 14.94 -1.58
CA HIS A 814 38.22 14.84 -0.12
C HIS A 814 37.83 13.43 0.34
N TYR A 815 36.88 12.77 -0.31
CA TYR A 815 36.58 11.37 0.00
C TYR A 815 37.73 10.43 -0.32
N GLU A 816 38.47 10.71 -1.36
CA GLU A 816 39.67 9.93 -1.69
C GLU A 816 40.78 10.12 -0.64
N ALA A 817 41.00 11.33 -0.18
CA ALA A 817 41.95 11.65 0.90
C ALA A 817 41.52 10.99 2.24
N LEU A 818 40.20 10.96 2.53
CA LEU A 818 39.66 10.25 3.69
C LEU A 818 39.97 8.74 3.63
N LEU A 819 39.75 8.10 2.48
CA LEU A 819 39.99 6.66 2.32
C LEU A 819 41.48 6.30 2.37
N ARG A 820 42.37 7.24 2.01
CA ARG A 820 43.84 7.09 2.17
C ARG A 820 44.30 7.41 3.59
N GLY A 821 43.41 7.89 4.48
CA GLY A 821 43.77 8.33 5.83
C GLY A 821 44.58 9.63 5.90
N GLU A 822 44.55 10.43 4.86
CA GLU A 822 45.22 11.74 4.77
C GLU A 822 44.45 12.85 5.52
N ILE A 823 43.15 12.73 5.60
CA ILE A 823 42.23 13.57 6.39
C ILE A 823 41.30 12.71 7.23
N ASP A 824 40.74 13.28 8.30
CA ASP A 824 39.68 12.68 9.08
C ASP A 824 38.29 13.17 8.63
N SER A 825 37.25 12.59 9.21
CA SER A 825 35.86 12.96 8.88
C SER A 825 35.53 14.40 9.28
N GLU A 826 36.12 14.94 10.35
CA GLU A 826 35.89 16.32 10.81
C GLU A 826 36.43 17.34 9.82
N ALA A 827 37.62 17.10 9.25
CA ALA A 827 38.18 17.92 8.19
C ALA A 827 37.31 17.88 6.93
N LEU A 828 36.84 16.70 6.53
CA LEU A 828 35.93 16.53 5.38
C LEU A 828 34.62 17.31 5.57
N TRP A 829 33.97 17.21 6.73
CA TRP A 829 32.71 17.93 6.96
C TRP A 829 32.88 19.44 6.92
N THR A 830 33.99 19.93 7.47
CA THR A 830 34.30 21.36 7.51
C THR A 830 34.50 21.90 6.11
N GLU A 831 35.34 21.25 5.33
CA GLU A 831 35.68 21.66 3.95
C GLU A 831 34.48 21.59 2.99
N LEU A 832 33.63 20.55 3.12
CA LEU A 832 32.42 20.39 2.30
C LEU A 832 31.19 21.11 2.86
N LYS A 833 31.32 21.84 3.98
CA LYS A 833 30.24 22.61 4.64
C LYS A 833 29.01 21.75 4.98
N LEU A 834 29.21 20.51 5.39
CA LEU A 834 28.15 19.56 5.73
C LEU A 834 27.61 19.77 7.18
N ILE A 835 28.26 20.65 7.95
CA ILE A 835 27.87 21.00 9.31
C ILE A 835 26.74 22.04 9.28
N ASN A 836 25.71 21.85 10.09
CA ASN A 836 24.62 22.80 10.32
C ASN A 836 24.50 23.16 11.83
N GLN A 837 23.50 23.96 12.20
CA GLN A 837 23.25 24.33 13.61
C GLN A 837 22.97 23.13 14.54
N LEU A 838 22.60 21.98 14.01
CA LEU A 838 22.32 20.73 14.73
C LEU A 838 23.47 19.72 14.64
N GLY A 839 24.56 20.06 13.96
CA GLY A 839 25.71 19.20 13.71
C GLY A 839 25.81 18.70 12.26
N VAL A 840 26.57 17.63 12.06
CA VAL A 840 26.74 17.00 10.73
C VAL A 840 25.47 16.26 10.33
N THR A 841 25.08 16.40 9.05
CA THR A 841 23.95 15.65 8.48
C THR A 841 24.43 14.25 8.10
N ARG A 842 24.13 13.26 8.95
CA ARG A 842 24.46 11.85 8.72
C ARG A 842 23.31 11.05 8.09
N GLY A 843 22.08 11.59 8.13
CA GLY A 843 20.87 10.88 7.72
C GLY A 843 20.69 9.60 8.56
N THR A 844 20.49 8.48 7.87
CA THR A 844 20.43 7.14 8.48
C THR A 844 21.78 6.64 8.98
N LEU A 845 22.89 7.17 8.45
CA LEU A 845 24.24 6.71 8.78
C LEU A 845 24.67 7.22 10.19
N THR A 846 23.96 6.77 11.20
CA THR A 846 24.24 6.96 12.63
C THR A 846 24.25 5.59 13.31
N ARG A 847 24.83 5.51 14.52
CA ARG A 847 24.81 4.26 15.33
C ARG A 847 23.57 4.19 16.18
#